data_578135ae145ef27af8470493b714dab8
#
_entry.id   578135ae145ef27af8470493b714dab8
#
_cell.length_a   1.000
_cell.length_b   1.000
_cell.length_c   1.000
_cell.angle_alpha   90.00
_cell.angle_beta   90.00
_cell.angle_gamma   90.00
#
_symmetry.space_group_name_H-M   'P 1'
#
loop_
_entity.id
_entity.type
_entity.pdbx_description
1 polymer ?
#
loop_
_entity_poly.entity_id
_entity_poly.type
_entity_poly.pdbx_seq_one_letter_code
_entity_poly.pdbx_strand_id
1 'polypeptide(L)'
;MEWEGPPAQGLYDPANEHEACGVGFIVAIDGRRNHKILRDAETLSSRMNHRGACACDDDTGDGAGVLTAIPHELYVQELNKSNVVLPEFGRYATGIIYVDNINHEKCEKKFEDLAQELGLKVIHWRTVPVDTSAIGQVARKSEPLMRQVFVTGDQNEEDLKRQVFVLRKRATHEIPSQGIRFYICSLSLFTVVYKGLFTSDQLWKYFNDLSNEAFDTYMALVHTRFSTNTFPSWERAHPLRVLAHNGEINTLRGNINFMKAREGVMESDVFGADLKRLYPVVEPNLSDSGSADCVLEFLVMAGKRTLPEAVMTMVPEAWQNDKTMPQEKRDYYHWASCVMEPWDGPALISFTDGRYIGAVLDRNGLRPSRFYVTKDNILVMASEVGVYDTEPENIILKSRLKPGRMLLVDTFEKSLIQDVELKSKIARSRPHSQWLQEQISLEDMRKADLLSRNNITNGTISNGISNGEAKHGFEDKRLSMFGYTTETINMLLLPMIKNKKEALGSMGNDAPLACLSRFQPLPYDYFKQLFAQVTNPPIDPFREKIVMSLMCPIGPESNILNPSAKQVHRLLLPHPILSISDLTILKRTQHRGWKTKILDITHDVSLGPKGLLDALSRVCSEGQSAAEQGYQLIVLSDRMAGPKRVPISSLLALGALHHHLIETRHRMKVGLIVETAEAREVHHICVLLGYGADAICPYLVFELASDLRQEGVLDSELSDQIIYSAYSNAIETGIAKVMAKMGISTLQSYKSAQIFEAVGLGEQVVDRCFRGTHSRIGGVNFEVLGQDGFFRHQIAFGINSPDTSILLNPGNFHWRAGGEAHINEPASIASLQEAAINKNQSAYEKFRDSTMKSVRDCTLRGQLEFIKSENPVPLEEVEPASEIVKRFATGAMSFGSISMEAHSSLAIAMNRIGGKSNTGEGGENADRYMNQPEDANKRSAIKQVASGRFGVTASYLAHADDLQIKMAQGAKPGEGGELPGYKVTADIAKTRHSVAGVGLISPPPH
;
A
#
# COMPACT_ATOMS: atom_id res chain seq x y z
N MET A 1 24.46 28.51 16.91
CA MET A 1 25.35 28.15 15.79
C MET A 1 24.43 27.62 14.71
N GLU A 2 24.30 28.35 13.62
CA GLU A 2 23.62 27.81 12.43
C GLU A 2 24.42 26.60 11.98
N TRP A 3 23.81 25.43 11.91
CA TRP A 3 24.44 24.24 11.37
C TRP A 3 24.45 24.39 9.84
N GLU A 4 25.54 24.88 9.32
CA GLU A 4 25.82 24.75 7.90
C GLU A 4 26.27 23.32 7.67
N GLY A 5 25.48 22.55 6.89
CA GLY A 5 25.88 21.23 6.42
C GLY A 5 27.25 21.26 5.75
N PRO A 6 27.85 20.11 5.43
CA PRO A 6 29.10 20.09 4.69
C PRO A 6 28.98 20.95 3.42
N PRO A 7 29.99 21.75 3.06
CA PRO A 7 29.96 22.52 1.82
C PRO A 7 29.86 21.59 0.62
N ALA A 8 29.27 22.07 -0.47
CA ALA A 8 29.22 21.34 -1.73
C ALA A 8 30.61 20.88 -2.12
N GLN A 9 30.82 19.59 -2.31
CA GLN A 9 32.10 18.98 -2.62
C GLN A 9 31.95 17.77 -3.54
N GLY A 10 32.59 17.81 -4.70
CA GLY A 10 32.50 16.73 -5.69
C GLY A 10 31.05 16.55 -6.21
N LEU A 11 30.47 15.41 -5.96
CA LEU A 11 29.06 15.11 -6.33
C LEU A 11 28.07 15.45 -5.22
N TYR A 12 28.53 15.86 -4.07
CA TYR A 12 27.68 16.27 -2.97
C TYR A 12 27.29 17.74 -3.12
N ASP A 13 26.00 18.00 -3.18
CA ASP A 13 25.40 19.31 -3.12
C ASP A 13 24.27 19.28 -2.08
N PRO A 14 24.37 20.05 -0.98
CA PRO A 14 23.35 20.08 0.07
C PRO A 14 21.98 20.53 -0.45
N ALA A 15 21.91 21.27 -1.57
CA ALA A 15 20.63 21.66 -2.19
C ALA A 15 19.84 20.47 -2.74
N ASN A 16 20.48 19.33 -2.96
CA ASN A 16 19.83 18.10 -3.44
C ASN A 16 19.40 17.15 -2.30
N GLU A 17 19.63 17.49 -1.04
CA GLU A 17 19.21 16.66 0.10
C GLU A 17 17.77 16.89 0.52
N HIS A 18 16.83 16.27 -0.18
CA HIS A 18 15.38 16.31 0.14
C HIS A 18 14.79 14.91 0.03
N GLU A 19 14.86 14.08 1.10
CA GLU A 19 14.53 12.67 0.88
C GLU A 19 13.38 12.09 1.71
N ALA A 20 13.29 12.36 2.99
CA ALA A 20 12.31 11.69 3.85
C ALA A 20 12.14 12.48 5.15
N CYS A 21 10.98 12.30 5.82
CA CYS A 21 10.71 12.92 7.10
C CYS A 21 11.85 12.69 8.11
N GLY A 22 12.16 13.74 8.88
CA GLY A 22 12.98 13.66 10.09
C GLY A 22 12.09 13.36 11.31
N VAL A 23 12.43 12.35 12.10
CA VAL A 23 11.74 12.05 13.35
C VAL A 23 12.75 11.71 14.43
N GLY A 24 12.48 12.18 15.64
CA GLY A 24 13.30 11.82 16.78
C GLY A 24 12.63 12.18 18.10
N PHE A 25 13.13 11.59 19.17
CA PHE A 25 12.70 11.96 20.50
C PHE A 25 13.87 11.92 21.49
N ILE A 26 13.73 12.72 22.54
CA ILE A 26 14.59 12.74 23.71
C ILE A 26 13.76 12.54 24.96
N VAL A 27 14.25 11.74 25.90
CA VAL A 27 13.57 11.45 27.15
C VAL A 27 14.55 11.25 28.31
N ALA A 28 14.21 11.81 29.46
CA ALA A 28 14.82 11.45 30.73
C ALA A 28 14.19 10.13 31.25
N ILE A 29 14.96 9.06 31.27
CA ILE A 29 14.46 7.71 31.67
C ILE A 29 13.90 7.74 33.07
N ASP A 30 14.49 8.55 33.97
CA ASP A 30 14.05 8.71 35.37
C ASP A 30 12.85 9.64 35.55
N GLY A 31 12.29 10.17 34.47
CA GLY A 31 11.11 11.06 34.48
C GLY A 31 11.36 12.47 35.02
N ARG A 32 12.64 12.87 35.24
CA ARG A 32 12.94 14.23 35.74
C ARG A 32 12.62 15.27 34.67
N ARG A 33 11.95 16.34 35.12
CA ARG A 33 11.61 17.49 34.28
C ARG A 33 12.78 18.47 34.19
N ASN A 34 13.03 19.00 33.00
CA ASN A 34 14.08 19.96 32.76
C ASN A 34 13.85 20.72 31.46
N HIS A 35 14.06 22.03 31.46
CA HIS A 35 14.01 22.88 30.27
C HIS A 35 15.08 22.46 29.23
N LYS A 36 16.23 21.94 29.68
CA LYS A 36 17.30 21.46 28.78
C LYS A 36 16.79 20.42 27.78
N ILE A 37 15.86 19.52 28.17
CA ILE A 37 15.31 18.50 27.25
C ILE A 37 14.60 19.16 26.07
N LEU A 38 13.91 20.27 26.30
CA LEU A 38 13.27 21.03 25.22
C LEU A 38 14.32 21.70 24.30
N ARG A 39 15.40 22.25 24.85
CA ARG A 39 16.50 22.85 24.06
C ARG A 39 17.26 21.79 23.24
N ASP A 40 17.47 20.62 23.82
CA ASP A 40 18.07 19.49 23.12
C ASP A 40 17.15 19.00 21.99
N ALA A 41 15.83 19.02 22.19
CA ALA A 41 14.85 18.69 21.14
C ALA A 41 14.83 19.75 20.02
N GLU A 42 15.01 21.02 20.31
CA GLU A 42 15.21 22.08 19.31
C GLU A 42 16.44 21.78 18.46
N THR A 43 17.57 21.49 19.11
CA THR A 43 18.81 21.13 18.40
C THR A 43 18.61 19.92 17.48
N LEU A 44 17.93 18.89 18.00
CA LEU A 44 17.60 17.67 17.25
C LEU A 44 16.70 17.98 16.04
N SER A 45 15.69 18.83 16.21
CA SER A 45 14.79 19.26 15.14
C SER A 45 15.52 20.08 14.08
N SER A 46 16.28 21.09 14.48
CA SER A 46 17.01 21.98 13.57
C SER A 46 18.06 21.22 12.74
N ARG A 47 18.74 20.25 13.32
CA ARG A 47 19.70 19.40 12.60
C ARG A 47 19.07 18.42 11.60
N MET A 48 17.75 18.24 11.65
CA MET A 48 16.99 17.48 10.66
C MET A 48 16.29 18.39 9.62
N ASN A 49 16.66 19.67 9.51
CA ASN A 49 16.01 20.61 8.59
C ASN A 49 16.07 20.14 7.12
N HIS A 50 17.20 19.54 6.72
CA HIS A 50 17.37 18.93 5.38
C HIS A 50 16.37 17.78 5.11
N ARG A 51 15.71 17.23 6.13
CA ARG A 51 14.65 16.23 5.99
C ARG A 51 13.27 16.84 5.69
N GLY A 52 13.11 18.14 5.88
CA GLY A 52 11.90 18.85 5.54
C GLY A 52 11.86 19.26 4.08
N ALA A 53 10.67 19.63 3.61
CA ALA A 53 10.50 20.27 2.31
C ALA A 53 9.83 21.62 2.48
N CYS A 54 10.04 22.50 1.49
CA CYS A 54 9.43 23.82 1.43
C CYS A 54 8.51 23.94 0.23
N ALA A 55 7.53 24.82 0.32
CA ALA A 55 6.69 25.23 -0.79
C ALA A 55 7.47 26.10 -1.79
N CYS A 56 6.83 26.50 -2.88
CA CYS A 56 7.43 27.32 -3.95
C CYS A 56 7.86 28.74 -3.53
N ASP A 57 7.59 29.17 -2.31
CA ASP A 57 8.05 30.43 -1.71
C ASP A 57 9.38 30.26 -0.95
N ASP A 58 9.95 29.06 -0.94
CA ASP A 58 11.18 28.66 -0.25
C ASP A 58 11.21 28.99 1.25
N ASP A 59 10.07 29.34 1.84
CA ASP A 59 9.95 29.79 3.23
C ASP A 59 8.83 29.05 3.99
N THR A 60 7.81 28.55 3.29
CA THR A 60 6.74 27.77 3.91
C THR A 60 7.11 26.29 3.97
N GLY A 61 7.35 25.76 5.17
CA GLY A 61 7.65 24.33 5.35
C GLY A 61 6.43 23.43 5.16
N ASP A 62 6.64 22.16 4.80
CA ASP A 62 5.62 21.12 4.70
C ASP A 62 4.99 20.76 6.05
N GLY A 63 5.67 21.09 7.14
CA GLY A 63 5.19 20.90 8.51
C GLY A 63 6.31 20.50 9.47
N ALA A 64 6.29 21.09 10.65
CA ALA A 64 7.10 20.66 11.78
C ALA A 64 6.30 20.75 13.08
N GLY A 65 6.78 20.03 14.11
CA GLY A 65 6.14 20.12 15.42
C GLY A 65 6.89 19.34 16.50
N VAL A 66 6.46 19.59 17.72
CA VAL A 66 6.96 18.94 18.93
C VAL A 66 5.78 18.51 19.82
N LEU A 67 5.83 17.28 20.30
CA LEU A 67 4.97 16.74 21.33
C LEU A 67 5.80 16.61 22.62
N THR A 68 5.31 17.22 23.71
CA THR A 68 5.99 17.20 25.00
C THR A 68 5.07 16.73 26.12
N ALA A 69 5.63 16.42 27.27
CA ALA A 69 4.83 16.40 28.50
C ALA A 69 4.31 17.82 28.77
N ILE A 70 3.12 17.93 29.36
CA ILE A 70 2.52 19.21 29.74
C ILE A 70 3.49 19.99 30.64
N PRO A 71 3.90 21.21 30.26
CA PRO A 71 4.75 22.08 31.06
C PRO A 71 3.91 22.77 32.17
N HIS A 72 3.68 22.04 33.26
CA HIS A 72 2.76 22.44 34.30
C HIS A 72 3.11 23.78 34.92
N GLU A 73 4.39 24.00 35.23
CA GLU A 73 4.87 25.26 35.86
C GLU A 73 4.61 26.49 34.97
N LEU A 74 4.87 26.34 33.67
CA LEU A 74 4.55 27.42 32.72
C LEU A 74 3.08 27.75 32.73
N TYR A 75 2.19 26.75 32.72
CA TYR A 75 0.76 27.00 32.65
C TYR A 75 0.20 27.56 33.97
N VAL A 76 0.76 27.18 35.12
CA VAL A 76 0.43 27.79 36.39
C VAL A 76 0.78 29.30 36.37
N GLN A 77 1.98 29.63 35.88
CA GLN A 77 2.40 31.04 35.79
C GLN A 77 1.51 31.84 34.82
N GLU A 78 1.18 31.25 33.67
CA GLU A 78 0.35 31.95 32.67
C GLU A 78 -1.09 32.14 33.12
N LEU A 79 -1.72 31.14 33.75
CA LEU A 79 -3.10 31.23 34.22
C LEU A 79 -3.25 32.13 35.47
N ASN A 80 -2.23 32.19 36.32
CA ASN A 80 -2.19 33.10 37.45
C ASN A 80 -2.28 34.58 37.02
N LYS A 81 -1.79 34.94 35.81
CA LYS A 81 -1.97 36.28 35.25
C LYS A 81 -3.44 36.67 35.06
N SER A 82 -4.30 35.66 34.86
CA SER A 82 -5.75 35.79 34.71
C SER A 82 -6.53 35.46 36.01
N ASN A 83 -5.84 35.33 37.14
CA ASN A 83 -6.39 34.91 38.43
C ASN A 83 -7.09 33.53 38.37
N VAL A 84 -6.62 32.62 37.54
CA VAL A 84 -7.13 31.26 37.40
C VAL A 84 -6.17 30.28 38.08
N VAL A 85 -6.70 29.48 39.02
CA VAL A 85 -5.94 28.44 39.72
C VAL A 85 -6.03 27.17 38.94
N LEU A 86 -4.89 26.63 38.50
CA LEU A 86 -4.81 25.37 37.78
C LEU A 86 -4.73 24.20 38.79
N PRO A 87 -5.51 23.10 38.63
CA PRO A 87 -5.36 21.90 39.46
C PRO A 87 -3.97 21.24 39.29
N GLU A 88 -3.64 20.31 40.20
CA GLU A 88 -2.40 19.55 40.11
C GLU A 88 -2.24 18.79 38.76
N PHE A 89 -1.00 18.53 38.38
CA PHE A 89 -0.68 17.75 37.18
C PHE A 89 -1.40 16.38 37.19
N GLY A 90 -2.02 16.00 36.07
CA GLY A 90 -2.83 14.78 35.97
C GLY A 90 -4.29 14.93 36.43
N ARG A 91 -4.68 16.11 36.99
CA ARG A 91 -6.06 16.41 37.44
C ARG A 91 -6.79 17.36 36.47
N TYR A 92 -6.17 17.76 35.38
CA TYR A 92 -6.75 18.52 34.29
C TYR A 92 -6.21 18.04 32.94
N ALA A 93 -6.97 18.28 31.90
CA ALA A 93 -6.54 18.10 30.51
C ALA A 93 -6.32 19.45 29.86
N THR A 94 -5.37 19.52 28.95
CA THR A 94 -5.16 20.70 28.11
C THR A 94 -4.78 20.30 26.68
N GLY A 95 -5.00 21.22 25.75
CA GLY A 95 -4.60 21.01 24.36
C GLY A 95 -4.85 22.23 23.49
N ILE A 96 -4.14 22.28 22.37
CA ILE A 96 -4.24 23.36 21.38
C ILE A 96 -5.29 22.99 20.34
N ILE A 97 -6.15 23.95 20.02
CA ILE A 97 -7.26 23.82 19.07
C ILE A 97 -7.12 24.89 18.00
N TYR A 98 -7.16 24.49 16.74
CA TYR A 98 -7.19 25.40 15.60
C TYR A 98 -8.62 25.78 15.27
N VAL A 99 -8.90 27.07 15.26
CA VAL A 99 -10.20 27.64 14.90
C VAL A 99 -10.03 28.79 13.90
N ASP A 100 -11.09 29.20 13.24
CA ASP A 100 -11.05 30.45 12.47
C ASP A 100 -11.33 31.67 13.35
N ASN A 101 -10.82 32.80 12.92
CA ASN A 101 -10.94 34.06 13.69
C ASN A 101 -12.39 34.55 13.86
N ILE A 102 -13.30 34.14 13.00
CA ILE A 102 -14.69 34.64 12.96
C ILE A 102 -15.58 33.82 13.90
N ASN A 103 -15.36 32.50 13.96
CA ASN A 103 -16.26 31.56 14.63
C ASN A 103 -15.71 31.01 15.95
N HIS A 104 -14.56 31.49 16.45
CA HIS A 104 -13.90 30.88 17.62
C HIS A 104 -14.79 30.86 18.86
N GLU A 105 -15.46 31.97 19.18
CA GLU A 105 -16.35 32.03 20.34
C GLU A 105 -17.51 31.03 20.25
N LYS A 106 -18.06 30.84 19.05
CA LYS A 106 -19.12 29.84 18.81
C LYS A 106 -18.60 28.43 19.00
N CYS A 107 -17.36 28.18 18.56
CA CYS A 107 -16.71 26.87 18.75
C CYS A 107 -16.42 26.59 20.22
N GLU A 108 -15.89 27.61 20.95
CA GLU A 108 -15.61 27.51 22.37
C GLU A 108 -16.89 27.26 23.17
N LYS A 109 -17.96 27.99 22.90
CA LYS A 109 -19.25 27.79 23.54
C LYS A 109 -19.80 26.39 23.30
N LYS A 110 -19.78 25.91 22.06
CA LYS A 110 -20.24 24.57 21.74
C LYS A 110 -19.37 23.49 22.41
N PHE A 111 -18.07 23.70 22.51
CA PHE A 111 -17.14 22.80 23.22
C PHE A 111 -17.45 22.78 24.72
N GLU A 112 -17.73 23.93 25.35
CA GLU A 112 -18.14 24.04 26.75
C GLU A 112 -19.46 23.31 27.03
N ASP A 113 -20.45 23.47 26.15
CA ASP A 113 -21.73 22.77 26.25
C ASP A 113 -21.53 21.25 26.24
N LEU A 114 -20.66 20.74 25.30
CA LEU A 114 -20.31 19.33 25.24
C LEU A 114 -19.56 18.84 26.48
N ALA A 115 -18.65 19.67 27.03
CA ALA A 115 -17.92 19.34 28.27
C ALA A 115 -18.90 19.23 29.44
N GLN A 116 -19.83 20.18 29.57
CA GLN A 116 -20.85 20.16 30.63
C GLN A 116 -21.76 18.91 30.52
N GLU A 117 -22.19 18.54 29.32
CA GLU A 117 -22.97 17.31 29.11
C GLU A 117 -22.26 16.05 29.60
N LEU A 118 -20.92 16.04 29.59
CA LEU A 118 -20.08 14.94 30.03
C LEU A 118 -19.65 15.05 31.51
N GLY A 119 -20.17 16.03 32.26
CA GLY A 119 -19.78 16.28 33.66
C GLY A 119 -18.36 16.82 33.80
N LEU A 120 -17.84 17.46 32.77
CA LEU A 120 -16.54 18.14 32.76
C LEU A 120 -16.74 19.66 32.87
N LYS A 121 -15.72 20.33 33.36
CA LYS A 121 -15.70 21.80 33.51
C LYS A 121 -14.55 22.40 32.73
N VAL A 122 -14.82 23.30 31.82
CA VAL A 122 -13.79 24.17 31.21
C VAL A 122 -13.35 25.18 32.25
N ILE A 123 -12.05 25.20 32.57
CA ILE A 123 -11.43 26.09 33.53
C ILE A 123 -11.16 27.45 32.88
N HIS A 124 -10.54 27.41 31.70
CA HIS A 124 -10.08 28.61 31.01
C HIS A 124 -9.77 28.36 29.53
N TRP A 125 -9.94 29.38 28.71
CA TRP A 125 -9.45 29.47 27.35
C TRP A 125 -8.32 30.48 27.25
N ARG A 126 -7.20 30.09 26.69
CA ARG A 126 -6.03 30.96 26.46
C ARG A 126 -5.75 31.05 24.97
N THR A 127 -5.41 32.21 24.46
CA THR A 127 -4.80 32.37 23.15
C THR A 127 -3.33 32.00 23.26
N VAL A 128 -2.87 31.06 22.41
CA VAL A 128 -1.46 30.68 22.39
C VAL A 128 -0.63 31.84 21.84
N PRO A 129 0.41 32.30 22.55
CA PRO A 129 1.24 33.38 22.06
C PRO A 129 2.14 32.92 20.92
N VAL A 130 2.01 33.58 19.75
CA VAL A 130 2.72 33.25 18.53
C VAL A 130 3.33 34.46 17.88
N ASP A 131 4.46 34.24 17.16
CA ASP A 131 5.09 35.25 16.31
C ASP A 131 4.80 34.90 14.82
N THR A 132 3.81 35.56 14.25
CA THR A 132 3.36 35.37 12.86
C THR A 132 4.39 35.87 11.84
N SER A 133 5.40 36.62 12.25
CA SER A 133 6.48 37.08 11.36
C SER A 133 7.46 35.94 11.01
N ALA A 134 7.50 34.88 11.81
CA ALA A 134 8.42 33.75 11.66
C ALA A 134 8.05 32.77 10.54
N ILE A 135 6.91 32.92 9.88
CA ILE A 135 6.39 31.96 8.90
C ILE A 135 6.25 32.53 7.50
N GLY A 136 6.36 31.64 6.48
CA GLY A 136 6.24 32.00 5.07
C GLY A 136 4.83 32.47 4.66
N GLN A 137 4.77 33.11 3.49
CA GLN A 137 3.54 33.74 3.01
C GLN A 137 2.39 32.74 2.78
N VAL A 138 2.70 31.54 2.28
CA VAL A 138 1.68 30.51 2.02
C VAL A 138 1.11 29.99 3.34
N ALA A 139 1.94 29.74 4.35
CA ALA A 139 1.51 29.32 5.67
C ALA A 139 0.61 30.40 6.33
N ARG A 140 1.01 31.67 6.22
CA ARG A 140 0.29 32.82 6.81
C ARG A 140 -1.13 32.98 6.24
N LYS A 141 -1.33 32.70 4.95
CA LYS A 141 -2.67 32.79 4.32
C LYS A 141 -3.68 31.78 4.91
N SER A 142 -3.21 30.67 5.44
CA SER A 142 -4.03 29.60 6.01
C SER A 142 -3.85 29.43 7.53
N GLU A 143 -3.18 30.40 8.18
CA GLU A 143 -2.90 30.38 9.62
C GLU A 143 -4.20 30.31 10.44
N PRO A 144 -4.36 29.36 11.38
CA PRO A 144 -5.50 29.31 12.27
C PRO A 144 -5.32 30.22 13.47
N LEU A 145 -6.40 30.64 14.08
CA LEU A 145 -6.35 31.12 15.46
C LEU A 145 -6.11 29.93 16.39
N MET A 146 -5.09 29.99 17.23
CA MET A 146 -4.71 28.93 18.15
C MET A 146 -5.24 29.22 19.54
N ARG A 147 -6.23 28.42 19.95
CA ARG A 147 -6.81 28.49 21.27
C ARG A 147 -6.38 27.29 22.11
N GLN A 148 -6.01 27.52 23.34
CA GLN A 148 -5.69 26.44 24.29
C GLN A 148 -6.78 26.38 25.35
N VAL A 149 -7.30 25.16 25.57
CA VAL A 149 -8.34 24.89 26.55
C VAL A 149 -7.78 24.16 27.77
N PHE A 150 -8.31 24.45 28.95
CA PHE A 150 -8.05 23.71 30.17
C PHE A 150 -9.37 23.16 30.71
N VAL A 151 -9.42 21.84 30.92
CA VAL A 151 -10.63 21.11 31.30
C VAL A 151 -10.34 20.24 32.52
N THR A 152 -11.25 20.17 33.47
CA THR A 152 -11.15 19.31 34.65
C THR A 152 -12.47 18.59 34.93
N GLY A 153 -12.44 17.67 35.90
CA GLY A 153 -13.61 16.97 36.39
C GLY A 153 -13.33 16.34 37.76
N ASP A 154 -14.39 15.91 38.44
CA ASP A 154 -14.30 15.32 39.78
C ASP A 154 -13.97 13.81 39.76
N GLN A 155 -13.90 13.20 38.57
CA GLN A 155 -13.63 11.77 38.39
C GLN A 155 -12.18 11.43 38.77
N ASN A 156 -11.89 10.12 38.97
CA ASN A 156 -10.52 9.65 39.09
C ASN A 156 -9.75 9.85 37.77
N GLU A 157 -8.44 9.72 37.80
CA GLU A 157 -7.57 9.98 36.64
C GLU A 157 -7.97 9.17 35.39
N GLU A 158 -8.22 7.88 35.53
CA GLU A 158 -8.58 7.00 34.42
C GLU A 158 -9.95 7.37 33.80
N ASP A 159 -10.93 7.67 34.62
CA ASP A 159 -12.25 8.07 34.14
C ASP A 159 -12.23 9.48 33.55
N LEU A 160 -11.46 10.39 34.14
CA LEU A 160 -11.25 11.72 33.58
C LEU A 160 -10.60 11.64 32.20
N LYS A 161 -9.58 10.81 32.05
CA LYS A 161 -8.91 10.55 30.76
C LYS A 161 -9.90 10.05 29.71
N ARG A 162 -10.79 9.12 30.07
CA ARG A 162 -11.83 8.60 29.17
C ARG A 162 -12.87 9.65 28.81
N GLN A 163 -13.35 10.43 29.77
CA GLN A 163 -14.32 11.50 29.48
C GLN A 163 -13.74 12.60 28.60
N VAL A 164 -12.48 12.95 28.79
CA VAL A 164 -11.74 13.88 27.93
C VAL A 164 -11.62 13.33 26.50
N PHE A 165 -11.38 12.03 26.35
CA PHE A 165 -11.36 11.38 25.05
C PHE A 165 -12.75 11.43 24.36
N VAL A 166 -13.83 11.17 25.09
CA VAL A 166 -15.20 11.29 24.56
C VAL A 166 -15.48 12.74 24.14
N LEU A 167 -15.11 13.72 24.99
CA LEU A 167 -15.26 15.14 24.67
C LEU A 167 -14.54 15.51 23.38
N ARG A 168 -13.28 15.09 23.24
CA ARG A 168 -12.49 15.34 22.04
C ARG A 168 -13.15 14.74 20.78
N LYS A 169 -13.59 13.50 20.85
CA LYS A 169 -14.25 12.82 19.70
C LYS A 169 -15.55 13.52 19.32
N ARG A 170 -16.40 13.82 20.30
CA ARG A 170 -17.66 14.53 20.07
C ARG A 170 -17.43 15.92 19.48
N ALA A 171 -16.49 16.69 20.04
CA ALA A 171 -16.16 18.01 19.54
C ALA A 171 -15.65 17.96 18.09
N THR A 172 -14.81 16.99 17.76
CA THR A 172 -14.31 16.76 16.39
C THR A 172 -15.42 16.40 15.41
N HIS A 173 -16.46 15.66 15.84
CA HIS A 173 -17.57 15.27 14.98
C HIS A 173 -18.67 16.32 14.86
N GLU A 174 -19.00 17.01 15.95
CA GLU A 174 -20.18 17.87 16.02
C GLU A 174 -19.92 19.33 15.63
N ILE A 175 -18.70 19.86 15.86
CA ILE A 175 -18.39 21.28 15.57
C ILE A 175 -18.08 21.48 14.08
N PRO A 176 -17.17 20.72 13.41
CA PRO A 176 -16.87 20.92 12.00
C PRO A 176 -18.06 20.62 11.06
N SER A 177 -19.03 19.81 11.49
CA SER A 177 -20.21 19.51 10.69
C SER A 177 -21.01 20.73 10.24
N GLN A 178 -20.71 21.90 10.83
CA GLN A 178 -21.30 23.19 10.50
C GLN A 178 -20.50 23.97 9.44
N GLY A 179 -19.48 23.36 8.81
CA GLY A 179 -18.60 24.01 7.83
C GLY A 179 -17.59 25.01 8.46
N ILE A 180 -17.37 24.91 9.77
CA ILE A 180 -16.48 25.77 10.54
C ILE A 180 -15.13 25.06 10.72
N ARG A 181 -14.02 25.78 10.62
CA ARG A 181 -12.70 25.24 10.94
C ARG A 181 -12.58 24.95 12.43
N PHE A 182 -12.40 23.70 12.79
CA PHE A 182 -12.19 23.26 14.16
C PHE A 182 -11.36 21.99 14.16
N TYR A 183 -10.14 22.04 14.70
CA TYR A 183 -9.23 20.90 14.76
C TYR A 183 -8.49 20.86 16.09
N ILE A 184 -8.58 19.74 16.79
CA ILE A 184 -7.91 19.51 18.07
C ILE A 184 -6.56 18.85 17.82
N CYS A 185 -5.45 19.60 18.00
CA CYS A 185 -4.09 19.08 17.85
C CYS A 185 -3.79 18.02 18.91
N SER A 186 -4.17 18.31 20.14
CA SER A 186 -4.10 17.41 21.30
C SER A 186 -5.13 17.84 22.33
N LEU A 187 -5.58 16.91 23.15
CA LEU A 187 -6.35 17.15 24.38
C LEU A 187 -6.07 15.99 25.32
N SER A 188 -5.18 16.19 26.28
CA SER A 188 -4.62 15.13 27.12
C SER A 188 -4.36 15.62 28.54
N LEU A 189 -4.26 14.67 29.47
CA LEU A 189 -3.85 14.94 30.86
C LEU A 189 -2.33 15.03 31.03
N PHE A 190 -1.57 14.50 30.04
CA PHE A 190 -0.12 14.31 30.19
C PHE A 190 0.71 14.96 29.10
N THR A 191 0.16 15.14 27.89
CA THR A 191 0.91 15.60 26.71
C THR A 191 0.27 16.80 26.04
N VAL A 192 1.10 17.61 25.36
CA VAL A 192 0.65 18.73 24.53
C VAL A 192 1.44 18.74 23.22
N VAL A 193 0.78 19.13 22.12
CA VAL A 193 1.37 19.18 20.76
C VAL A 193 1.39 20.61 20.26
N TYR A 194 2.59 21.09 19.90
CA TYR A 194 2.84 22.32 19.15
C TYR A 194 3.27 21.94 17.74
N LYS A 195 2.54 22.35 16.71
CA LYS A 195 2.83 22.01 15.32
C LYS A 195 2.27 23.02 14.33
N GLY A 196 2.64 22.92 13.07
CA GLY A 196 2.09 23.77 12.02
C GLY A 196 2.85 23.64 10.69
N LEU A 197 2.53 24.51 9.73
CA LEU A 197 3.22 24.61 8.45
C LEU A 197 4.54 25.38 8.61
N PHE A 198 5.51 24.72 9.19
CA PHE A 198 6.83 25.26 9.51
C PHE A 198 7.93 24.46 8.85
N THR A 199 9.09 25.11 8.62
CA THR A 199 10.37 24.43 8.67
C THR A 199 10.72 24.09 10.11
N SER A 200 11.73 23.23 10.33
CA SER A 200 12.12 22.84 11.69
C SER A 200 12.52 24.03 12.56
N ASP A 201 13.14 25.08 11.99
CA ASP A 201 13.61 26.25 12.73
C ASP A 201 12.50 27.26 13.02
N GLN A 202 11.52 27.38 12.12
CA GLN A 202 10.37 28.27 12.28
C GLN A 202 9.49 27.88 13.48
N LEU A 203 9.34 26.59 13.76
CA LEU A 203 8.57 26.06 14.88
C LEU A 203 8.94 26.75 16.22
N TRP A 204 10.23 26.84 16.49
CA TRP A 204 10.78 27.33 17.76
C TRP A 204 10.74 28.86 17.88
N LYS A 205 10.72 29.55 16.75
CA LYS A 205 10.55 31.03 16.70
C LYS A 205 9.08 31.44 16.76
N TYR A 206 8.20 30.60 16.18
CA TYR A 206 6.77 30.92 16.10
C TYR A 206 6.03 30.79 17.44
N PHE A 207 6.28 29.73 18.21
CA PHE A 207 5.63 29.52 19.50
C PHE A 207 6.45 30.12 20.65
N ASN A 208 6.00 31.26 21.20
CA ASN A 208 6.70 31.92 22.30
C ASN A 208 6.78 31.06 23.58
N ASP A 209 5.83 30.15 23.78
CA ASP A 209 5.87 29.18 24.88
C ASP A 209 7.14 28.33 24.88
N LEU A 210 7.61 27.89 23.67
CA LEU A 210 8.78 27.00 23.53
C LEU A 210 10.11 27.68 23.90
N SER A 211 10.14 29.02 23.91
CA SER A 211 11.33 29.77 24.34
C SER A 211 11.30 30.17 25.83
N ASN A 212 10.22 29.87 26.53
CA ASN A 212 10.06 30.26 27.94
C ASN A 212 10.83 29.30 28.87
N GLU A 213 11.68 29.81 29.73
CA GLU A 213 12.50 29.05 30.67
C GLU A 213 11.67 28.20 31.68
N ALA A 214 10.42 28.60 31.94
CA ALA A 214 9.49 27.84 32.78
C ALA A 214 8.90 26.61 32.06
N PHE A 215 9.15 26.43 30.76
CA PHE A 215 8.74 25.24 30.03
C PHE A 215 9.64 24.06 30.42
N ASP A 216 9.19 23.27 31.35
CA ASP A 216 9.85 22.04 31.81
C ASP A 216 9.18 20.80 31.21
N THR A 217 9.98 19.83 30.79
CA THR A 217 9.49 18.56 30.27
C THR A 217 10.46 17.43 30.58
N TYR A 218 9.97 16.20 30.64
CA TYR A 218 10.82 15.00 30.76
C TYR A 218 10.96 14.25 29.42
N MET A 219 10.22 14.67 28.39
CA MET A 219 10.32 14.09 27.05
C MET A 219 9.91 15.10 25.99
N ALA A 220 10.48 14.96 24.80
CA ALA A 220 10.05 15.69 23.61
C ALA A 220 10.18 14.79 22.38
N LEU A 221 9.12 14.67 21.59
CA LEU A 221 9.06 13.97 20.31
C LEU A 221 8.95 15.03 19.21
N VAL A 222 9.92 15.12 18.32
CA VAL A 222 9.99 16.07 17.20
C VAL A 222 9.81 15.41 15.87
N HIS A 223 9.28 16.17 14.92
CA HIS A 223 9.09 15.72 13.56
C HIS A 223 9.28 16.87 12.58
N THR A 224 10.02 16.61 11.49
CA THR A 224 10.18 17.47 10.33
C THR A 224 9.63 16.75 9.11
N ARG A 225 8.62 17.33 8.48
CA ARG A 225 7.82 16.64 7.46
C ARG A 225 8.36 16.87 6.04
N PHE A 226 8.38 15.79 5.28
CA PHE A 226 8.46 15.80 3.83
C PHE A 226 7.16 15.19 3.26
N SER A 227 6.38 15.98 2.55
CA SER A 227 5.06 15.58 2.05
C SER A 227 5.14 15.13 0.59
N THR A 228 5.04 13.81 0.34
CA THR A 228 5.10 13.25 -1.02
C THR A 228 3.74 13.04 -1.66
N ASN A 229 2.73 12.59 -0.88
CA ASN A 229 1.46 12.08 -1.42
C ASN A 229 0.23 12.88 -0.98
N THR A 230 0.39 13.85 -0.07
CA THR A 230 -0.72 14.67 0.43
C THR A 230 -0.30 16.13 0.49
N PHE A 231 -1.19 17.04 0.10
CA PHE A 231 -0.93 18.47 0.25
C PHE A 231 -0.68 18.81 1.72
N PRO A 232 0.37 19.61 2.02
CA PRO A 232 0.64 20.10 3.37
C PRO A 232 -0.56 20.89 3.91
N SER A 233 -0.80 20.79 5.22
CA SER A 233 -1.74 21.65 5.95
C SER A 233 -1.36 21.71 7.42
N TRP A 234 -1.84 22.74 8.13
CA TRP A 234 -1.63 22.93 9.55
C TRP A 234 -2.02 21.69 10.37
N GLU A 235 -3.14 21.06 10.00
CA GLU A 235 -3.71 19.91 10.68
C GLU A 235 -2.89 18.62 10.46
N ARG A 236 -2.30 18.50 9.25
CA ARG A 236 -1.53 17.30 8.84
C ARG A 236 -0.08 17.30 9.29
N ALA A 237 0.42 18.42 9.83
CA ALA A 237 1.75 18.47 10.44
C ALA A 237 1.84 17.44 11.58
N HIS A 238 3.04 16.89 11.77
CA HIS A 238 3.36 15.98 12.88
C HIS A 238 4.11 16.71 14.00
N PRO A 239 4.16 16.16 15.23
CA PRO A 239 3.50 14.93 15.70
C PRO A 239 1.97 15.04 15.72
N LEU A 240 1.31 13.88 15.73
CA LEU A 240 -0.12 13.74 15.97
C LEU A 240 -0.37 13.61 17.48
N ARG A 241 -1.54 13.12 17.91
CA ARG A 241 -1.92 13.08 19.34
C ARG A 241 -1.08 12.10 20.16
N VAL A 242 -0.76 10.94 19.57
CA VAL A 242 -0.02 9.86 20.23
C VAL A 242 1.14 9.31 19.40
N LEU A 243 1.27 9.71 18.13
CA LEU A 243 2.34 9.19 17.27
C LEU A 243 2.97 10.26 16.35
N ALA A 244 4.20 9.94 15.92
CA ALA A 244 4.85 10.55 14.77
C ALA A 244 5.36 9.45 13.84
N HIS A 245 5.24 9.65 12.54
CA HIS A 245 5.48 8.63 11.53
C HIS A 245 6.44 9.10 10.45
N ASN A 246 7.44 8.27 10.15
CA ASN A 246 8.29 8.41 8.98
C ASN A 246 8.10 7.18 8.10
N GLY A 247 7.39 7.35 6.99
CA GLY A 247 7.08 6.28 6.05
C GLY A 247 5.71 6.43 5.41
N GLU A 248 5.16 5.31 4.99
CA GLU A 248 3.87 5.21 4.30
C GLU A 248 3.11 3.97 4.78
N ILE A 249 1.82 4.10 5.01
CA ILE A 249 0.92 2.96 5.24
C ILE A 249 0.23 2.65 3.92
N ASN A 250 0.75 1.65 3.22
CA ASN A 250 0.30 1.31 1.86
C ASN A 250 -1.10 0.70 1.82
N THR A 251 -1.56 0.14 2.94
CA THR A 251 -2.84 -0.56 3.06
C THR A 251 -3.98 0.30 3.60
N LEU A 252 -3.76 1.60 3.74
CA LEU A 252 -4.61 2.57 4.42
C LEU A 252 -6.11 2.41 4.12
N ARG A 253 -6.49 2.30 2.85
CA ARG A 253 -7.91 2.25 2.46
C ARG A 253 -8.61 1.01 3.01
N GLY A 254 -7.94 -0.15 2.94
CA GLY A 254 -8.43 -1.38 3.54
C GLY A 254 -8.58 -1.27 5.06
N ASN A 255 -7.56 -0.71 5.72
CA ASN A 255 -7.59 -0.51 7.17
C ASN A 255 -8.74 0.40 7.61
N ILE A 256 -9.00 1.52 6.90
CA ILE A 256 -10.13 2.42 7.19
C ILE A 256 -11.46 1.70 6.96
N ASN A 257 -11.63 1.02 5.81
CA ASN A 257 -12.85 0.31 5.48
C ASN A 257 -13.18 -0.78 6.51
N PHE A 258 -12.18 -1.55 6.91
CA PHE A 258 -12.34 -2.59 7.92
C PHE A 258 -12.62 -2.01 9.31
N MET A 259 -11.98 -0.90 9.68
CA MET A 259 -12.29 -0.25 10.95
C MET A 259 -13.74 0.27 10.97
N LYS A 260 -14.21 0.89 9.88
CA LYS A 260 -15.61 1.32 9.71
C LYS A 260 -16.58 0.13 9.81
N ALA A 261 -16.24 -0.99 9.21
CA ALA A 261 -17.06 -2.20 9.28
C ALA A 261 -17.11 -2.81 10.69
N ARG A 262 -15.98 -2.75 11.45
CA ARG A 262 -15.89 -3.22 12.84
C ARG A 262 -16.79 -2.47 13.81
N GLU A 263 -17.14 -1.21 13.51
CA GLU A 263 -18.11 -0.44 14.29
C GLU A 263 -19.44 -1.19 14.47
N GLY A 264 -19.77 -2.13 13.59
CA GLY A 264 -20.98 -2.97 13.68
C GLY A 264 -20.90 -4.18 14.62
N VAL A 265 -19.70 -4.51 15.10
CA VAL A 265 -19.45 -5.67 15.98
C VAL A 265 -18.74 -5.30 17.29
N MET A 266 -18.46 -4.00 17.49
CA MET A 266 -17.82 -3.51 18.70
C MET A 266 -18.84 -3.29 19.82
N GLU A 267 -18.45 -3.73 21.01
CA GLU A 267 -19.15 -3.49 22.28
C GLU A 267 -18.13 -3.10 23.33
N SER A 268 -18.46 -2.20 24.22
CA SER A 268 -17.58 -1.73 25.29
C SER A 268 -18.29 -1.70 26.64
N ASP A 269 -17.71 -2.39 27.61
CA ASP A 269 -18.15 -2.32 29.01
C ASP A 269 -17.79 -0.96 29.64
N VAL A 270 -16.78 -0.29 29.08
CA VAL A 270 -16.25 0.98 29.60
C VAL A 270 -17.12 2.16 29.13
N PHE A 271 -17.51 2.18 27.86
CA PHE A 271 -18.27 3.29 27.28
C PHE A 271 -19.77 2.98 27.15
N GLY A 272 -20.20 1.71 27.21
CA GLY A 272 -21.59 1.35 27.08
C GLY A 272 -22.25 1.96 25.85
N ALA A 273 -23.32 2.71 26.03
CA ALA A 273 -24.03 3.39 24.94
C ALA A 273 -23.23 4.53 24.29
N ASP A 274 -22.30 5.13 25.01
CA ASP A 274 -21.46 6.24 24.52
C ASP A 274 -20.47 5.79 23.46
N LEU A 275 -20.20 4.49 23.34
CA LEU A 275 -19.32 3.95 22.29
C LEU A 275 -19.73 4.45 20.89
N LYS A 276 -21.03 4.51 20.60
CA LYS A 276 -21.54 5.00 19.29
C LYS A 276 -21.24 6.46 19.02
N ARG A 277 -21.04 7.27 20.07
CA ARG A 277 -20.66 8.69 19.95
C ARG A 277 -19.21 8.88 19.55
N LEU A 278 -18.39 7.82 19.67
CA LEU A 278 -16.99 7.80 19.25
C LEU A 278 -16.83 7.51 17.73
N TYR A 279 -17.91 7.16 17.04
CA TYR A 279 -17.88 6.81 15.62
C TYR A 279 -18.08 8.04 14.70
N PRO A 280 -17.40 8.09 13.54
CA PRO A 280 -16.44 7.10 13.06
C PRO A 280 -15.15 7.08 13.89
N VAL A 281 -14.54 5.90 14.07
CA VAL A 281 -13.24 5.79 14.77
C VAL A 281 -12.18 6.58 14.03
N VAL A 282 -12.09 6.42 12.71
CA VAL A 282 -11.21 7.20 11.84
C VAL A 282 -11.99 8.37 11.28
N GLU A 283 -11.54 9.59 11.58
CA GLU A 283 -12.14 10.80 11.06
C GLU A 283 -11.90 10.93 9.54
N PRO A 284 -12.80 11.56 8.77
CA PRO A 284 -12.65 11.71 7.33
C PRO A 284 -11.48 12.65 6.97
N ASN A 285 -10.93 12.45 5.77
CA ASN A 285 -9.90 13.32 5.16
C ASN A 285 -8.56 13.42 5.91
N LEU A 286 -8.26 12.46 6.77
CA LEU A 286 -6.96 12.37 7.42
C LEU A 286 -5.89 11.78 6.49
N SER A 287 -4.62 12.01 6.82
CA SER A 287 -3.50 11.27 6.25
C SER A 287 -3.49 9.80 6.75
N ASP A 288 -2.62 8.98 6.19
CA ASP A 288 -2.34 7.63 6.65
C ASP A 288 -1.97 7.61 8.14
N SER A 289 -1.04 8.46 8.52
CA SER A 289 -0.58 8.64 9.90
C SER A 289 -1.71 9.10 10.82
N GLY A 290 -2.52 10.08 10.37
CA GLY A 290 -3.66 10.59 11.13
C GLY A 290 -4.73 9.53 11.36
N SER A 291 -4.94 8.66 10.39
CA SER A 291 -5.85 7.52 10.50
C SER A 291 -5.32 6.47 11.49
N ALA A 292 -4.01 6.18 11.44
CA ALA A 292 -3.36 5.27 12.38
C ALA A 292 -3.38 5.82 13.81
N ASP A 293 -3.16 7.12 14.00
CA ASP A 293 -3.25 7.81 15.29
C ASP A 293 -4.64 7.66 15.93
N CYS A 294 -5.71 7.82 15.13
CA CYS A 294 -7.09 7.62 15.60
C CYS A 294 -7.32 6.20 16.12
N VAL A 295 -6.83 5.19 15.37
CA VAL A 295 -7.02 3.78 15.75
C VAL A 295 -6.16 3.41 16.94
N LEU A 296 -4.91 3.87 16.99
CA LEU A 296 -4.00 3.62 18.11
C LEU A 296 -4.58 4.18 19.41
N GLU A 297 -4.99 5.44 19.40
CA GLU A 297 -5.64 6.09 20.55
C GLU A 297 -6.93 5.34 20.96
N PHE A 298 -7.76 4.96 20.00
CA PHE A 298 -9.01 4.22 20.26
C PHE A 298 -8.76 2.85 20.88
N LEU A 299 -7.75 2.09 20.43
CA LEU A 299 -7.40 0.79 21.01
C LEU A 299 -6.89 0.90 22.45
N VAL A 300 -6.22 2.00 22.78
CA VAL A 300 -5.77 2.28 24.16
C VAL A 300 -6.95 2.70 25.04
N MET A 301 -7.78 3.63 24.59
CA MET A 301 -8.84 4.22 25.40
C MET A 301 -10.05 3.32 25.56
N ALA A 302 -10.44 2.59 24.53
CA ALA A 302 -11.62 1.72 24.51
C ALA A 302 -11.27 0.23 24.56
N GLY A 303 -10.08 -0.18 24.13
CA GLY A 303 -9.72 -1.58 23.91
C GLY A 303 -9.03 -2.27 25.07
N LYS A 304 -8.93 -1.68 26.25
CA LYS A 304 -8.27 -2.24 27.45
C LYS A 304 -6.83 -2.73 27.15
N ARG A 305 -6.10 -2.02 26.27
CA ARG A 305 -4.71 -2.32 25.90
C ARG A 305 -3.78 -1.22 26.41
N THR A 306 -2.57 -1.61 26.78
CA THR A 306 -1.49 -0.63 26.95
C THR A 306 -1.06 -0.10 25.58
N LEU A 307 -0.47 1.08 25.53
CA LEU A 307 0.02 1.65 24.28
C LEU A 307 0.99 0.71 23.53
N PRO A 308 2.02 0.09 24.16
CA PRO A 308 2.87 -0.86 23.45
C PRO A 308 2.13 -2.12 22.97
N GLU A 309 1.10 -2.61 23.67
CA GLU A 309 0.27 -3.72 23.19
C GLU A 309 -0.56 -3.34 21.96
N ALA A 310 -1.12 -2.14 21.93
CA ALA A 310 -1.86 -1.64 20.78
C ALA A 310 -0.94 -1.49 19.56
N VAL A 311 0.28 -0.96 19.75
CA VAL A 311 1.31 -0.87 18.70
C VAL A 311 1.70 -2.27 18.20
N MET A 312 1.93 -3.26 19.08
CA MET A 312 2.22 -4.64 18.67
C MET A 312 1.08 -5.27 17.85
N THR A 313 -0.17 -4.90 18.12
CA THR A 313 -1.33 -5.39 17.38
C THR A 313 -1.38 -4.79 15.98
N MET A 314 -1.14 -3.48 15.84
CA MET A 314 -1.18 -2.76 14.57
C MET A 314 0.05 -3.04 13.69
N VAL A 315 1.23 -3.18 14.30
CA VAL A 315 2.52 -3.34 13.60
C VAL A 315 3.23 -4.61 14.09
N PRO A 316 2.76 -5.80 13.72
CA PRO A 316 3.34 -7.06 14.17
C PRO A 316 4.69 -7.36 13.51
N GLU A 317 5.54 -8.10 14.22
CA GLU A 317 6.74 -8.71 13.64
C GLU A 317 6.39 -9.74 12.55
N ALA A 318 7.38 -10.09 11.72
CA ALA A 318 7.29 -11.22 10.79
C ALA A 318 7.36 -12.54 11.57
N TRP A 319 6.24 -13.07 11.99
CA TRP A 319 6.14 -14.23 12.88
C TRP A 319 5.84 -15.56 12.16
N GLN A 320 5.17 -15.50 11.01
CA GLN A 320 4.66 -16.71 10.35
C GLN A 320 5.81 -17.65 9.91
N ASN A 321 6.86 -17.08 9.35
CA ASN A 321 8.01 -17.82 8.80
C ASN A 321 9.22 -17.90 9.76
N ASP A 322 9.18 -17.22 10.90
CA ASP A 322 10.26 -17.26 11.90
C ASP A 322 10.12 -18.47 12.83
N LYS A 323 10.86 -19.53 12.54
CA LYS A 323 10.88 -20.75 13.36
C LYS A 323 11.61 -20.60 14.69
N THR A 324 12.36 -19.50 14.88
CA THR A 324 13.15 -19.26 16.10
C THR A 324 12.37 -18.44 17.14
N MET A 325 11.22 -17.89 16.76
CA MET A 325 10.39 -17.09 17.67
C MET A 325 9.85 -17.93 18.82
N PRO A 326 9.94 -17.46 20.09
CA PRO A 326 9.33 -18.13 21.25
C PRO A 326 7.83 -18.41 21.03
N GLN A 327 7.35 -19.57 21.47
CA GLN A 327 5.99 -20.04 21.19
C GLN A 327 4.93 -19.08 21.75
N GLU A 328 5.07 -18.58 22.96
CA GLU A 328 4.12 -17.62 23.54
C GLU A 328 3.99 -16.33 22.73
N LYS A 329 5.10 -15.84 22.15
CA LYS A 329 5.07 -14.66 21.29
C LYS A 329 4.43 -14.97 19.95
N ARG A 330 4.66 -16.15 19.41
CA ARG A 330 4.01 -16.64 18.18
C ARG A 330 2.49 -16.77 18.39
N ASP A 331 2.06 -17.34 19.52
CA ASP A 331 0.65 -17.49 19.87
C ASP A 331 -0.04 -16.14 20.03
N TYR A 332 0.64 -15.15 20.62
CA TYR A 332 0.13 -13.78 20.68
C TYR A 332 -0.11 -13.19 19.28
N TYR A 333 0.90 -13.23 18.40
CA TYR A 333 0.75 -12.67 17.06
C TYR A 333 -0.27 -13.42 16.20
N HIS A 334 -0.39 -14.72 16.40
CA HIS A 334 -1.41 -15.53 15.74
C HIS A 334 -2.81 -15.09 16.20
N TRP A 335 -3.03 -14.94 17.50
CA TRP A 335 -4.27 -14.39 18.03
C TRP A 335 -4.50 -12.96 17.50
N ALA A 336 -3.51 -12.09 17.53
CA ALA A 336 -3.62 -10.71 17.06
C ALA A 336 -4.01 -10.64 15.57
N SER A 337 -3.53 -11.57 14.75
CA SER A 337 -3.93 -11.66 13.32
C SER A 337 -5.41 -12.01 13.12
N CYS A 338 -6.05 -12.64 14.11
CA CYS A 338 -7.49 -12.88 14.11
C CYS A 338 -8.29 -11.68 14.60
N VAL A 339 -7.66 -10.71 15.27
CA VAL A 339 -8.27 -9.49 15.81
C VAL A 339 -8.39 -8.40 14.73
N MET A 340 -7.29 -8.13 14.04
CA MET A 340 -7.25 -7.13 12.97
C MET A 340 -6.07 -7.36 12.01
N GLU A 341 -6.19 -6.83 10.81
CA GLU A 341 -5.12 -6.79 9.85
C GLU A 341 -4.01 -5.82 10.29
N PRO A 342 -2.74 -6.11 9.94
CA PRO A 342 -1.66 -5.16 10.14
C PRO A 342 -1.88 -3.85 9.36
N TRP A 343 -1.41 -2.75 9.91
CA TRP A 343 -1.22 -1.49 9.22
C TRP A 343 0.14 -1.57 8.53
N ASP A 344 0.16 -1.91 7.25
CA ASP A 344 1.34 -2.41 6.55
C ASP A 344 1.92 -1.36 5.60
N GLY A 345 3.24 -1.26 5.62
CA GLY A 345 4.04 -0.35 4.83
C GLY A 345 5.39 -0.09 5.48
N PRO A 346 6.35 0.55 4.77
CA PRO A 346 7.64 0.91 5.33
C PRO A 346 7.47 2.03 6.36
N ALA A 347 7.66 1.74 7.65
CA ALA A 347 7.33 2.66 8.71
C ALA A 347 8.36 2.67 9.87
N LEU A 348 8.71 3.88 10.30
CA LEU A 348 9.23 4.17 11.63
C LEU A 348 8.13 4.94 12.38
N ILE A 349 7.53 4.31 13.37
CA ILE A 349 6.48 4.91 14.20
C ILE A 349 7.06 5.18 15.59
N SER A 350 7.12 6.45 15.96
CA SER A 350 7.40 6.90 17.32
C SER A 350 6.08 7.24 18.01
N PHE A 351 5.94 6.89 19.29
CA PHE A 351 4.67 7.01 19.98
C PHE A 351 4.86 7.36 21.47
N THR A 352 3.85 8.03 22.03
CA THR A 352 3.80 8.35 23.47
C THR A 352 2.38 8.64 23.94
N ASP A 353 2.07 8.29 25.18
CA ASP A 353 0.85 8.69 25.90
C ASP A 353 1.17 9.54 27.14
N GLY A 354 2.43 9.95 27.31
CA GLY A 354 2.93 10.67 28.46
C GLY A 354 3.59 9.77 29.52
N ARG A 355 3.22 8.50 29.62
CA ARG A 355 3.90 7.49 30.44
C ARG A 355 4.94 6.75 29.61
N TYR A 356 4.50 6.15 28.52
CA TYR A 356 5.38 5.44 27.59
C TYR A 356 5.87 6.40 26.50
N ILE A 357 7.15 6.30 26.17
CA ILE A 357 7.67 6.86 24.94
C ILE A 357 8.52 5.80 24.25
N GLY A 358 8.31 5.61 22.95
CA GLY A 358 8.97 4.55 22.22
C GLY A 358 8.95 4.73 20.72
N ALA A 359 9.58 3.76 20.05
CA ALA A 359 9.58 3.65 18.60
C ALA A 359 9.55 2.18 18.19
N VAL A 360 8.93 1.92 17.02
CA VAL A 360 8.89 0.61 16.39
C VAL A 360 9.17 0.75 14.89
N LEU A 361 9.89 -0.22 14.34
CA LEU A 361 9.98 -0.40 12.89
C LEU A 361 8.97 -1.44 12.41
N ASP A 362 8.49 -1.27 11.18
CA ASP A 362 7.76 -2.30 10.48
C ASP A 362 8.57 -3.61 10.37
N ARG A 363 7.93 -4.69 9.97
CA ARG A 363 8.57 -6.02 9.89
C ARG A 363 9.73 -6.09 8.89
N ASN A 364 9.77 -5.21 7.89
CA ASN A 364 10.86 -5.10 6.92
C ASN A 364 12.03 -4.29 7.46
N GLY A 365 11.75 -3.31 8.32
CA GLY A 365 12.75 -2.41 8.89
C GLY A 365 13.48 -1.55 7.86
N LEU A 366 12.74 -1.01 6.89
CA LEU A 366 13.30 -0.24 5.77
C LEU A 366 13.70 1.18 6.16
N ARG A 367 13.06 1.75 7.20
CA ARG A 367 13.37 3.10 7.68
C ARG A 367 14.53 3.10 8.68
N PRO A 368 15.45 4.08 8.60
CA PRO A 368 16.56 4.17 9.54
C PRO A 368 16.08 4.65 10.92
N SER A 369 16.70 4.13 11.97
CA SER A 369 16.51 4.59 13.34
C SER A 369 17.75 4.28 14.18
N ARG A 370 18.27 5.27 14.87
CA ARG A 370 19.44 5.19 15.74
C ARG A 370 19.08 5.70 17.13
N PHE A 371 19.70 5.13 18.16
CA PHE A 371 19.50 5.62 19.51
C PHE A 371 20.75 5.54 20.36
N TYR A 372 20.83 6.44 21.35
CA TYR A 372 21.86 6.52 22.36
C TYR A 372 21.22 6.50 23.75
N VAL A 373 21.92 5.89 24.73
CA VAL A 373 21.61 6.01 26.16
C VAL A 373 22.84 6.58 26.83
N THR A 374 22.67 7.60 27.65
CA THR A 374 23.74 8.31 28.33
C THR A 374 23.82 7.98 29.81
N LYS A 375 24.98 8.26 30.47
CA LYS A 375 25.20 8.04 31.89
C LYS A 375 24.28 8.86 32.78
N ASP A 376 23.81 10.01 32.29
CA ASP A 376 22.85 10.87 32.97
C ASP A 376 21.39 10.53 32.70
N ASN A 377 21.14 9.26 32.33
CA ASN A 377 19.79 8.71 32.11
C ASN A 377 18.98 9.40 31.00
N ILE A 378 19.63 9.94 29.97
CA ILE A 378 18.96 10.46 28.78
C ILE A 378 18.97 9.39 27.68
N LEU A 379 17.83 9.14 27.07
CA LEU A 379 17.73 8.37 25.82
C LEU A 379 17.38 9.32 24.69
N VAL A 380 18.13 9.25 23.60
CA VAL A 380 17.85 9.96 22.36
C VAL A 380 17.68 8.94 21.24
N MET A 381 16.61 9.04 20.49
CA MET A 381 16.35 8.28 19.27
C MET A 381 16.10 9.24 18.11
N ALA A 382 16.67 8.95 16.94
CA ALA A 382 16.39 9.73 15.74
C ALA A 382 16.53 8.88 14.46
N SER A 383 15.91 9.35 13.38
CA SER A 383 16.01 8.76 12.05
C SER A 383 17.44 8.82 11.48
N GLU A 384 18.29 9.67 12.02
CA GLU A 384 19.70 9.79 11.63
C GLU A 384 20.62 10.05 12.82
N VAL A 385 21.94 10.01 12.58
CA VAL A 385 22.98 10.28 13.57
C VAL A 385 23.45 11.74 13.47
N GLY A 386 24.15 12.23 14.52
CA GLY A 386 24.71 13.58 14.51
C GLY A 386 23.74 14.69 14.93
N VAL A 387 22.53 14.33 15.34
CA VAL A 387 21.45 15.28 15.72
C VAL A 387 21.46 15.65 17.21
N TYR A 388 22.32 15.05 18.00
CA TYR A 388 22.43 15.28 19.45
C TYR A 388 23.88 15.43 19.88
N ASP A 389 24.17 16.48 20.65
CA ASP A 389 25.52 16.72 21.19
C ASP A 389 25.68 16.05 22.55
N THR A 390 26.65 15.15 22.62
CA THR A 390 27.09 14.51 23.86
C THR A 390 28.52 14.04 23.73
N GLU A 391 29.27 14.15 24.82
CA GLU A 391 30.64 13.60 24.85
C GLU A 391 30.57 12.06 24.70
N PRO A 392 31.48 11.48 23.90
CA PRO A 392 31.53 10.03 23.68
C PRO A 392 31.57 9.22 24.98
N GLU A 393 32.29 9.73 26.00
CA GLU A 393 32.44 9.10 27.32
C GLU A 393 31.15 9.05 28.11
N ASN A 394 30.16 9.90 27.77
CA ASN A 394 28.83 9.92 28.39
C ASN A 394 27.90 8.85 27.82
N ILE A 395 28.19 8.29 26.65
CA ILE A 395 27.35 7.29 25.99
C ILE A 395 27.65 5.91 26.58
N ILE A 396 26.62 5.26 27.17
CA ILE A 396 26.71 3.89 27.69
C ILE A 396 26.18 2.86 26.71
N LEU A 397 25.26 3.25 25.82
CA LEU A 397 24.70 2.38 24.79
C LEU A 397 24.47 3.16 23.51
N LYS A 398 24.95 2.62 22.38
CA LYS A 398 24.76 3.14 21.05
C LYS A 398 24.30 2.01 20.13
N SER A 399 23.11 2.15 19.53
CA SER A 399 22.55 1.06 18.74
C SER A 399 21.59 1.59 17.66
N ARG A 400 21.06 0.65 16.88
CA ARG A 400 19.98 0.88 15.91
C ARG A 400 18.75 0.06 16.28
N LEU A 401 17.58 0.57 15.94
CA LEU A 401 16.36 -0.21 16.01
C LEU A 401 16.38 -1.26 14.89
N LYS A 402 15.99 -2.49 15.21
CA LYS A 402 15.95 -3.60 14.24
C LYS A 402 14.53 -3.82 13.71
N PRO A 403 14.37 -4.49 12.53
CA PRO A 403 13.05 -4.81 11.97
C PRO A 403 12.11 -5.42 13.00
N GLY A 404 10.90 -4.90 13.09
CA GLY A 404 9.86 -5.35 14.01
C GLY A 404 10.16 -5.14 15.49
N ARG A 405 11.32 -4.59 15.88
CA ARG A 405 11.69 -4.39 17.31
C ARG A 405 11.17 -3.05 17.80
N MET A 406 10.87 -3.02 19.10
CA MET A 406 10.37 -1.86 19.83
C MET A 406 11.42 -1.35 20.80
N LEU A 407 11.66 -0.05 20.79
CA LEU A 407 12.38 0.71 21.80
C LEU A 407 11.32 1.33 22.72
N LEU A 408 11.41 1.14 24.02
CA LEU A 408 10.40 1.68 24.96
C LEU A 408 11.02 2.13 26.27
N VAL A 409 10.67 3.36 26.66
CA VAL A 409 10.93 3.89 28.02
C VAL A 409 9.59 4.01 28.73
N ASP A 410 9.50 3.47 29.95
CA ASP A 410 8.42 3.73 30.92
C ASP A 410 8.93 4.77 31.91
N THR A 411 8.47 6.00 31.78
CA THR A 411 8.91 7.11 32.62
C THR A 411 8.38 7.03 34.06
N PHE A 412 7.32 6.25 34.32
CA PHE A 412 6.76 6.03 35.65
C PHE A 412 7.56 4.95 36.39
N GLU A 413 7.89 3.84 35.68
CA GLU A 413 8.79 2.80 36.23
C GLU A 413 10.27 3.20 36.12
N LYS A 414 10.58 4.36 35.52
CA LYS A 414 11.92 4.93 35.38
C LYS A 414 12.91 3.96 34.70
N SER A 415 12.47 3.27 33.67
CA SER A 415 13.23 2.18 33.08
C SER A 415 13.17 2.17 31.55
N LEU A 416 14.28 1.79 30.92
CA LEU A 416 14.35 1.36 29.54
C LEU A 416 14.00 -0.12 29.47
N ILE A 417 12.88 -0.46 28.85
CA ILE A 417 12.38 -1.84 28.77
C ILE A 417 12.94 -2.49 27.50
N GLN A 418 13.57 -3.65 27.67
CA GLN A 418 14.10 -4.41 26.53
C GLN A 418 12.96 -5.05 25.70
N ASP A 419 13.05 -5.01 24.37
CA ASP A 419 12.04 -5.55 23.44
C ASP A 419 11.61 -6.98 23.78
N VAL A 420 12.56 -7.85 24.08
CA VAL A 420 12.29 -9.26 24.40
C VAL A 420 11.48 -9.40 25.69
N GLU A 421 11.82 -8.63 26.70
CA GLU A 421 11.13 -8.63 27.99
C GLU A 421 9.70 -8.08 27.85
N LEU A 422 9.58 -6.91 27.21
CA LEU A 422 8.29 -6.27 26.94
C LEU A 422 7.33 -7.21 26.24
N LYS A 423 7.77 -7.74 25.10
CA LYS A 423 6.92 -8.59 24.25
C LYS A 423 6.60 -9.94 24.90
N SER A 424 7.52 -10.51 25.67
CA SER A 424 7.25 -11.71 26.45
C SER A 424 6.22 -11.44 27.55
N LYS A 425 6.31 -10.30 28.25
CA LYS A 425 5.34 -9.88 29.28
C LYS A 425 3.94 -9.71 28.66
N ILE A 426 3.83 -9.02 27.50
CA ILE A 426 2.56 -8.83 26.79
C ILE A 426 2.03 -10.18 26.31
N ALA A 427 2.85 -11.02 25.69
CA ALA A 427 2.45 -12.32 25.16
C ALA A 427 1.89 -13.26 26.25
N ARG A 428 2.45 -13.21 27.48
CA ARG A 428 2.01 -14.00 28.62
C ARG A 428 0.88 -13.38 29.44
N SER A 429 0.46 -12.15 29.11
CA SER A 429 -0.59 -11.45 29.87
C SER A 429 -1.96 -12.13 29.81
N ARG A 430 -2.19 -12.96 28.76
CA ARG A 430 -3.43 -13.68 28.52
C ARG A 430 -3.13 -15.10 28.00
N PRO A 431 -4.07 -16.06 28.13
CA PRO A 431 -3.85 -17.46 27.75
C PRO A 431 -4.03 -17.67 26.22
N HIS A 432 -3.24 -17.01 25.38
CA HIS A 432 -3.38 -17.03 23.92
C HIS A 432 -3.28 -18.45 23.34
N SER A 433 -2.38 -19.28 23.87
CA SER A 433 -2.23 -20.70 23.46
C SER A 433 -3.52 -21.50 23.65
N GLN A 434 -4.24 -21.26 24.76
CA GLN A 434 -5.53 -21.91 25.02
C GLN A 434 -6.61 -21.38 24.07
N TRP A 435 -6.62 -20.07 23.83
CA TRP A 435 -7.58 -19.45 22.93
C TRP A 435 -7.45 -19.97 21.49
N LEU A 436 -6.23 -20.19 21.00
CA LEU A 436 -5.96 -20.71 19.67
C LEU A 436 -6.53 -22.11 19.41
N GLN A 437 -6.88 -22.86 20.45
CA GLN A 437 -7.55 -24.16 20.30
C GLN A 437 -8.98 -24.03 19.73
N GLU A 438 -9.56 -22.83 19.81
CA GLU A 438 -10.86 -22.52 19.21
C GLU A 438 -10.78 -22.20 17.70
N GLN A 439 -9.60 -22.11 17.13
CA GLN A 439 -9.43 -21.83 15.71
C GLN A 439 -9.90 -23.01 14.86
N ILE A 440 -10.46 -22.68 13.71
CA ILE A 440 -10.97 -23.67 12.75
C ILE A 440 -9.95 -23.82 11.62
N SER A 441 -9.59 -25.04 11.29
CA SER A 441 -8.79 -25.34 10.10
C SER A 441 -9.63 -25.98 9.00
N LEU A 442 -9.16 -25.88 7.76
CA LEU A 442 -9.79 -26.55 6.64
C LEU A 442 -9.75 -28.06 6.80
N GLU A 443 -8.70 -28.58 7.46
CA GLU A 443 -8.58 -30.00 7.77
C GLU A 443 -9.65 -30.49 8.76
N ASP A 444 -9.98 -29.69 9.76
CA ASP A 444 -11.08 -30.01 10.68
C ASP A 444 -12.40 -30.08 9.96
N MET A 445 -12.65 -29.17 9.03
CA MET A 445 -13.86 -29.18 8.21
C MET A 445 -13.91 -30.41 7.27
N ARG A 446 -12.76 -30.82 6.67
CA ARG A 446 -12.65 -32.06 5.89
C ARG A 446 -12.98 -33.29 6.73
N LYS A 447 -12.41 -33.38 7.93
CA LYS A 447 -12.69 -34.49 8.88
C LYS A 447 -14.16 -34.53 9.28
N ALA A 448 -14.76 -33.36 9.58
CA ALA A 448 -16.19 -33.25 9.93
C ALA A 448 -17.12 -33.68 8.77
N ASP A 449 -16.80 -33.30 7.52
CA ASP A 449 -17.57 -33.72 6.35
C ASP A 449 -17.47 -35.24 6.13
N LEU A 450 -16.28 -35.83 6.29
CA LEU A 450 -16.11 -37.31 6.20
C LEU A 450 -16.90 -38.05 7.26
N LEU A 451 -16.91 -37.58 8.50
CA LEU A 451 -17.68 -38.20 9.58
C LEU A 451 -19.18 -38.10 9.33
N SER A 452 -19.66 -36.97 8.81
CA SER A 452 -21.07 -36.78 8.47
C SER A 452 -21.52 -37.72 7.34
N ARG A 453 -20.68 -37.95 6.33
CA ARG A 453 -20.96 -38.88 5.22
C ARG A 453 -21.03 -40.32 5.68
N ASN A 454 -20.12 -40.75 6.57
CA ASN A 454 -20.12 -42.11 7.11
C ASN A 454 -21.36 -42.43 7.97
N ASN A 455 -21.98 -41.41 8.58
CA ASN A 455 -23.21 -41.57 9.33
C ASN A 455 -24.48 -41.60 8.45
N ILE A 456 -24.36 -41.24 7.16
CA ILE A 456 -25.50 -41.20 6.20
C ILE A 456 -25.52 -42.44 5.27
N THR A 457 -24.58 -43.40 5.37
CA THR A 457 -24.45 -44.56 4.47
C THR A 457 -25.58 -45.58 4.57
N ASN A 458 -26.76 -45.27 5.11
CA ASN A 458 -27.98 -46.08 5.01
C ASN A 458 -29.10 -45.44 4.18
N GLY A 459 -28.84 -44.41 3.40
CA GLY A 459 -29.76 -43.80 2.46
C GLY A 459 -29.13 -43.50 1.13
N THR A 460 -29.68 -44.06 0.08
CA THR A 460 -29.26 -43.92 -1.33
C THR A 460 -29.18 -42.45 -1.71
N ILE A 461 -27.92 -41.96 -1.84
CA ILE A 461 -27.67 -40.58 -2.35
C ILE A 461 -27.61 -40.70 -3.88
N SER A 462 -28.69 -40.25 -4.55
CA SER A 462 -28.62 -39.96 -5.97
C SER A 462 -27.68 -38.74 -6.14
N ASN A 463 -26.54 -38.96 -6.76
CA ASN A 463 -25.70 -37.90 -7.29
C ASN A 463 -26.51 -37.14 -8.35
N GLY A 464 -27.06 -36.02 -7.97
CA GLY A 464 -27.69 -35.07 -8.90
C GLY A 464 -26.59 -34.30 -9.67
N ILE A 465 -25.78 -35.00 -10.43
CA ILE A 465 -25.06 -34.44 -11.56
C ILE A 465 -26.07 -34.57 -12.71
N SER A 466 -26.63 -33.49 -13.17
CA SER A 466 -27.39 -33.47 -14.41
C SER A 466 -26.45 -33.93 -15.53
N ASN A 467 -26.65 -35.12 -16.05
CA ASN A 467 -26.07 -35.61 -17.29
C ASN A 467 -26.68 -34.81 -18.46
N GLY A 468 -26.29 -33.57 -18.65
CA GLY A 468 -26.20 -32.97 -19.95
C GLY A 468 -24.88 -33.46 -20.53
N GLU A 469 -24.88 -33.96 -21.74
CA GLU A 469 -23.70 -34.40 -22.45
C GLU A 469 -22.62 -33.33 -22.31
N ALA A 470 -21.64 -33.59 -21.46
CA ALA A 470 -20.53 -32.67 -21.24
C ALA A 470 -19.66 -32.74 -22.52
N LYS A 471 -19.74 -31.72 -23.35
CA LYS A 471 -18.74 -31.48 -24.38
C LYS A 471 -17.49 -31.01 -23.64
N HIS A 472 -16.41 -31.73 -23.84
CA HIS A 472 -15.15 -31.59 -23.09
C HIS A 472 -14.18 -30.62 -23.76
N GLY A 473 -13.29 -30.01 -22.98
CA GLY A 473 -12.16 -29.25 -23.45
C GLY A 473 -12.47 -27.94 -24.17
N PHE A 474 -11.86 -27.68 -25.29
CA PHE A 474 -12.02 -26.45 -26.07
C PHE A 474 -13.45 -26.20 -26.61
N GLU A 475 -14.31 -27.18 -26.59
CA GLU A 475 -15.70 -27.11 -27.07
C GLU A 475 -16.67 -26.55 -26.00
N ASP A 476 -16.22 -26.33 -24.77
CA ASP A 476 -17.08 -25.79 -23.70
C ASP A 476 -17.47 -24.34 -24.00
N LYS A 477 -18.75 -24.11 -24.31
CA LYS A 477 -19.31 -22.78 -24.59
C LYS A 477 -19.16 -21.78 -23.45
N ARG A 478 -18.95 -22.26 -22.20
CA ARG A 478 -18.67 -21.38 -21.05
C ARG A 478 -17.37 -20.62 -21.23
N LEU A 479 -16.37 -21.20 -21.91
CA LEU A 479 -15.09 -20.53 -22.17
C LEU A 479 -15.31 -19.20 -22.92
N SER A 480 -16.09 -19.22 -24.01
CA SER A 480 -16.42 -17.99 -24.77
C SER A 480 -17.25 -17.02 -23.93
N MET A 481 -18.22 -17.50 -23.16
CA MET A 481 -19.06 -16.68 -22.30
C MET A 481 -18.25 -15.90 -21.23
N PHE A 482 -17.21 -16.54 -20.69
CA PHE A 482 -16.33 -15.94 -19.69
C PHE A 482 -15.06 -15.30 -20.28
N GLY A 483 -15.03 -15.16 -21.62
CA GLY A 483 -13.95 -14.44 -22.29
C GLY A 483 -12.62 -15.16 -22.31
N TYR A 484 -12.59 -16.49 -22.25
CA TYR A 484 -11.39 -17.27 -22.53
C TYR A 484 -11.03 -17.19 -24.01
N THR A 485 -9.76 -17.10 -24.29
CA THR A 485 -9.21 -17.07 -25.64
C THR A 485 -8.18 -18.18 -25.81
N THR A 486 -7.87 -18.51 -27.06
CA THR A 486 -6.80 -19.48 -27.36
C THR A 486 -5.46 -19.03 -26.74
N GLU A 487 -5.16 -17.73 -26.76
CA GLU A 487 -3.95 -17.19 -26.15
C GLU A 487 -3.97 -17.34 -24.61
N THR A 488 -5.10 -17.06 -23.96
CA THR A 488 -5.24 -17.21 -22.50
C THR A 488 -4.91 -18.65 -22.08
N ILE A 489 -5.40 -19.64 -22.81
CA ILE A 489 -5.16 -21.04 -22.47
C ILE A 489 -3.71 -21.41 -22.74
N ASN A 490 -3.19 -21.12 -23.94
CA ASN A 490 -1.88 -21.59 -24.36
C ASN A 490 -0.73 -20.80 -23.72
N MET A 491 -0.91 -19.50 -23.50
CA MET A 491 0.17 -18.61 -23.06
C MET A 491 0.15 -18.30 -21.57
N LEU A 492 -1.00 -18.46 -20.88
CA LEU A 492 -1.11 -18.23 -19.46
C LEU A 492 -1.37 -19.53 -18.68
N LEU A 493 -2.49 -20.21 -18.93
CA LEU A 493 -2.90 -21.34 -18.10
C LEU A 493 -2.00 -22.57 -18.22
N LEU A 494 -1.70 -23.00 -19.44
CA LEU A 494 -0.83 -24.15 -19.63
C LEU A 494 0.58 -23.97 -19.05
N PRO A 495 1.25 -22.81 -19.19
CA PRO A 495 2.51 -22.54 -18.51
C PRO A 495 2.41 -22.58 -16.99
N MET A 496 1.34 -22.04 -16.38
CA MET A 496 1.14 -22.10 -14.93
C MET A 496 1.06 -23.55 -14.43
N ILE A 497 0.33 -24.40 -15.15
CA ILE A 497 0.16 -25.81 -14.77
C ILE A 497 1.45 -26.62 -15.02
N LYS A 498 2.08 -26.44 -16.17
CA LYS A 498 3.29 -27.20 -16.56
C LYS A 498 4.54 -26.77 -15.79
N ASN A 499 4.72 -25.47 -15.62
CA ASN A 499 5.94 -24.87 -15.05
C ASN A 499 5.78 -24.41 -13.60
N LYS A 500 4.57 -24.45 -13.03
CA LYS A 500 4.23 -23.97 -11.66
C LYS A 500 4.59 -22.50 -11.45
N LYS A 501 4.61 -21.71 -12.52
CA LYS A 501 4.98 -20.31 -12.55
C LYS A 501 4.14 -19.56 -13.58
N GLU A 502 3.88 -18.29 -13.31
CA GLU A 502 3.29 -17.39 -14.30
C GLU A 502 4.20 -17.25 -15.52
N ALA A 503 3.61 -17.21 -16.71
CA ALA A 503 4.35 -16.95 -17.95
C ALA A 503 4.89 -15.50 -17.92
N LEU A 504 6.12 -15.33 -18.41
CA LEU A 504 6.78 -14.03 -18.51
C LEU A 504 6.90 -13.60 -19.97
N GLY A 505 6.54 -12.37 -20.26
CA GLY A 505 6.77 -11.70 -21.54
C GLY A 505 7.95 -10.75 -21.46
N SER A 506 8.76 -10.64 -22.52
CA SER A 506 9.94 -9.78 -22.56
C SER A 506 9.64 -8.36 -23.05
N MET A 507 8.57 -8.16 -23.83
CA MET A 507 8.28 -6.89 -24.55
C MET A 507 7.19 -6.03 -23.90
N GLY A 508 6.63 -6.45 -22.78
CA GLY A 508 5.48 -5.77 -22.18
C GLY A 508 4.19 -5.99 -22.98
N ASN A 509 3.18 -5.19 -22.69
CA ASN A 509 1.88 -5.23 -23.36
C ASN A 509 1.65 -3.89 -24.10
N ASP A 510 1.54 -3.93 -25.42
CA ASP A 510 1.27 -2.77 -26.30
C ASP A 510 -0.16 -2.77 -26.89
N ALA A 511 -1.03 -3.67 -26.39
CA ALA A 511 -2.44 -3.68 -26.71
C ALA A 511 -3.17 -2.44 -26.13
N PRO A 512 -4.38 -2.09 -26.63
CA PRO A 512 -5.13 -0.95 -26.16
C PRO A 512 -5.49 -1.05 -24.67
N LEU A 513 -5.69 0.10 -24.02
CA LEU A 513 -6.42 0.17 -22.76
C LEU A 513 -7.84 -0.40 -22.95
N ALA A 514 -8.41 -0.99 -21.90
CA ALA A 514 -9.74 -1.61 -21.95
C ALA A 514 -10.81 -0.68 -22.55
N CYS A 515 -10.80 0.60 -22.18
CA CYS A 515 -11.75 1.59 -22.70
C CYS A 515 -11.55 1.95 -24.20
N LEU A 516 -10.45 1.54 -24.82
CA LEU A 516 -10.13 1.75 -26.23
C LEU A 516 -10.16 0.45 -27.05
N SER A 517 -10.33 -0.69 -26.40
CA SER A 517 -10.36 -2.00 -27.04
C SER A 517 -11.52 -2.12 -28.03
N ARG A 518 -11.30 -2.84 -29.13
CA ARG A 518 -12.32 -3.20 -30.13
C ARG A 518 -13.13 -4.44 -29.71
N PHE A 519 -12.67 -5.14 -28.70
CA PHE A 519 -13.29 -6.33 -28.15
C PHE A 519 -13.95 -5.98 -26.81
N GLN A 520 -14.71 -6.92 -26.26
CA GLN A 520 -15.40 -6.74 -24.97
C GLN A 520 -14.45 -7.18 -23.83
N PRO A 521 -13.66 -6.25 -23.26
CA PRO A 521 -12.75 -6.60 -22.17
C PRO A 521 -13.54 -7.00 -20.92
N LEU A 522 -12.90 -7.75 -20.05
CA LEU A 522 -13.46 -8.03 -18.73
C LEU A 522 -13.34 -6.79 -17.82
N PRO A 523 -14.23 -6.64 -16.83
CA PRO A 523 -14.12 -5.54 -15.88
C PRO A 523 -12.76 -5.42 -15.17
N TYR A 524 -12.02 -6.51 -15.02
CA TYR A 524 -10.65 -6.54 -14.47
C TYR A 524 -9.65 -5.74 -15.30
N ASP A 525 -9.82 -5.69 -16.62
CA ASP A 525 -8.88 -5.04 -17.55
C ASP A 525 -8.87 -3.51 -17.41
N TYR A 526 -9.91 -2.94 -16.80
CA TYR A 526 -9.98 -1.51 -16.48
C TYR A 526 -9.13 -1.12 -15.27
N PHE A 527 -8.59 -2.08 -14.51
CA PHE A 527 -7.79 -1.82 -13.33
C PHE A 527 -6.31 -1.93 -13.64
N LYS A 528 -5.55 -0.95 -13.18
CA LYS A 528 -4.08 -0.94 -13.22
C LYS A 528 -3.54 -0.92 -11.81
N GLN A 529 -2.62 -1.84 -11.51
CA GLN A 529 -1.92 -1.87 -10.22
C GLN A 529 -1.19 -0.54 -10.01
N LEU A 530 -1.37 0.09 -8.86
CA LEU A 530 -0.55 1.22 -8.46
C LEU A 530 0.90 0.76 -8.26
N PHE A 531 1.83 1.66 -8.53
CA PHE A 531 3.25 1.37 -8.45
C PHE A 531 3.85 1.91 -7.14
N ALA A 532 4.81 1.19 -6.54
CA ALA A 532 5.54 1.65 -5.39
C ALA A 532 6.42 2.86 -5.77
N GLN A 533 6.36 3.91 -4.96
CA GLN A 533 7.17 5.11 -5.13
C GLN A 533 8.57 4.92 -4.52
N VAL A 534 9.45 5.89 -4.72
CA VAL A 534 10.79 5.90 -4.14
C VAL A 534 10.77 5.80 -2.61
N THR A 535 9.78 6.45 -1.97
CA THR A 535 9.58 6.41 -0.52
C THR A 535 9.04 5.07 -0.01
N ASN A 536 8.52 4.23 -0.91
CA ASN A 536 7.96 2.91 -0.65
C ASN A 536 8.71 1.84 -1.43
N PRO A 537 9.97 1.53 -1.06
CA PRO A 537 10.77 0.56 -1.80
C PRO A 537 10.11 -0.81 -1.77
N PRO A 538 10.11 -1.55 -2.90
CA PRO A 538 9.59 -2.91 -2.95
C PRO A 538 10.42 -3.85 -2.08
N ILE A 539 9.78 -4.93 -1.63
CA ILE A 539 10.42 -5.99 -0.84
C ILE A 539 11.30 -6.83 -1.78
N ASP A 540 12.56 -7.04 -1.41
CA ASP A 540 13.48 -7.88 -2.18
C ASP A 540 13.18 -9.38 -2.02
N PRO A 541 13.61 -10.26 -2.95
CA PRO A 541 13.31 -11.69 -2.92
C PRO A 541 13.83 -12.46 -1.69
N PHE A 542 14.87 -11.97 -1.01
CA PHE A 542 15.36 -12.58 0.23
C PHE A 542 14.49 -12.22 1.41
N ARG A 543 14.12 -10.95 1.55
CA ARG A 543 13.17 -10.49 2.56
C ARG A 543 11.79 -11.09 2.36
N GLU A 544 11.34 -11.23 1.11
CA GLU A 544 10.05 -11.83 0.76
C GLU A 544 9.84 -13.16 1.49
N LYS A 545 10.84 -14.05 1.48
CA LYS A 545 10.77 -15.36 2.14
C LYS A 545 10.60 -15.28 3.66
N ILE A 546 11.06 -14.20 4.28
CA ILE A 546 11.02 -14.00 5.74
C ILE A 546 9.73 -13.30 6.14
N VAL A 547 9.38 -12.22 5.44
CA VAL A 547 8.34 -11.29 5.89
C VAL A 547 6.98 -11.53 5.24
N MET A 548 6.92 -12.12 4.04
CA MET A 548 5.66 -12.32 3.31
C MET A 548 4.85 -13.47 3.87
N SER A 549 3.53 -13.29 3.91
CA SER A 549 2.60 -14.34 4.27
C SER A 549 1.29 -14.23 3.51
N LEU A 550 0.85 -15.33 2.90
CA LEU A 550 -0.47 -15.46 2.28
C LEU A 550 -1.51 -16.08 3.22
N MET A 551 -1.10 -16.44 4.44
CA MET A 551 -1.98 -16.98 5.44
C MET A 551 -3.00 -15.92 5.89
N CYS A 552 -4.28 -16.29 5.93
CA CYS A 552 -5.35 -15.38 6.28
C CYS A 552 -6.48 -16.07 7.06
N PRO A 553 -6.86 -15.54 8.22
CA PRO A 553 -8.09 -15.93 8.89
C PRO A 553 -9.29 -15.30 8.18
N ILE A 554 -10.31 -16.11 7.88
CA ILE A 554 -11.55 -15.68 7.22
C ILE A 554 -12.78 -15.99 8.07
N GLY A 555 -13.91 -15.40 7.71
CA GLY A 555 -15.16 -15.54 8.43
C GLY A 555 -15.42 -14.39 9.40
N PRO A 556 -16.39 -14.54 10.34
CA PRO A 556 -16.81 -13.46 11.21
C PRO A 556 -15.69 -13.00 12.14
N GLU A 557 -15.59 -11.69 12.31
CA GLU A 557 -14.75 -11.08 13.33
C GLU A 557 -15.56 -10.82 14.59
N SER A 558 -14.90 -10.93 15.73
CA SER A 558 -15.48 -10.61 17.03
C SER A 558 -15.08 -9.21 17.49
N ASN A 559 -15.65 -8.76 18.59
CA ASN A 559 -15.35 -7.47 19.21
C ASN A 559 -13.86 -7.29 19.49
N ILE A 560 -13.24 -6.30 18.88
CA ILE A 560 -11.79 -6.02 19.04
C ILE A 560 -11.45 -5.34 20.37
N LEU A 561 -12.43 -4.76 21.05
CA LEU A 561 -12.21 -3.99 22.28
C LEU A 561 -12.06 -4.88 23.52
N ASN A 562 -12.51 -6.13 23.46
CA ASN A 562 -12.49 -7.05 24.58
C ASN A 562 -11.73 -8.34 24.23
N PRO A 563 -10.40 -8.40 24.44
CA PRO A 563 -9.58 -9.57 24.12
C PRO A 563 -10.11 -10.87 24.72
N SER A 564 -10.36 -11.87 23.86
CA SER A 564 -10.94 -13.15 24.28
C SER A 564 -10.67 -14.28 23.28
N ALA A 565 -11.04 -15.52 23.62
CA ALA A 565 -11.02 -16.66 22.71
C ALA A 565 -11.98 -16.52 21.51
N LYS A 566 -13.02 -15.67 21.60
CA LYS A 566 -14.00 -15.51 20.51
C LYS A 566 -13.39 -14.99 19.21
N GLN A 567 -12.30 -14.22 19.30
CA GLN A 567 -11.64 -13.64 18.13
C GLN A 567 -10.95 -14.69 17.26
N VAL A 568 -10.51 -15.82 17.80
CA VAL A 568 -9.85 -16.88 17.05
C VAL A 568 -10.80 -17.90 16.44
N HIS A 569 -12.12 -17.79 16.70
CA HIS A 569 -13.13 -18.66 16.08
C HIS A 569 -13.33 -18.31 14.60
N ARG A 570 -12.24 -18.38 13.83
CA ARG A 570 -12.16 -18.06 12.40
C ARG A 570 -11.54 -19.23 11.64
N LEU A 571 -11.86 -19.36 10.37
CA LEU A 571 -11.24 -20.36 9.50
C LEU A 571 -9.89 -19.83 9.02
N LEU A 572 -8.81 -20.53 9.36
CA LEU A 572 -7.48 -20.21 8.89
C LEU A 572 -7.20 -20.86 7.55
N LEU A 573 -6.93 -20.06 6.53
CA LEU A 573 -6.49 -20.51 5.21
C LEU A 573 -4.99 -20.23 5.02
N PRO A 574 -4.21 -21.20 4.50
CA PRO A 574 -2.78 -20.99 4.21
C PRO A 574 -2.56 -20.05 3.03
N HIS A 575 -3.50 -19.99 2.09
CA HIS A 575 -3.51 -19.14 0.89
C HIS A 575 -4.94 -18.94 0.38
N PRO A 576 -5.20 -17.96 -0.50
CA PRO A 576 -6.58 -17.58 -0.86
C PRO A 576 -7.22 -18.48 -1.93
N ILE A 577 -6.52 -19.42 -2.54
CA ILE A 577 -7.04 -20.27 -3.62
C ILE A 577 -7.63 -21.55 -3.05
N LEU A 578 -8.91 -21.78 -3.33
CA LEU A 578 -9.64 -22.97 -2.90
C LEU A 578 -9.79 -23.96 -4.07
N SER A 579 -9.61 -25.24 -3.77
CA SER A 579 -10.01 -26.32 -4.69
C SER A 579 -11.53 -26.43 -4.75
N ILE A 580 -12.05 -27.06 -5.83
CA ILE A 580 -13.49 -27.33 -5.95
C ILE A 580 -13.99 -28.22 -4.80
N SER A 581 -13.17 -29.21 -4.39
CA SER A 581 -13.50 -30.11 -3.27
C SER A 581 -13.58 -29.35 -1.94
N ASP A 582 -12.62 -28.50 -1.64
CA ASP A 582 -12.64 -27.71 -0.39
C ASP A 582 -13.80 -26.74 -0.35
N LEU A 583 -14.07 -26.05 -1.45
CA LEU A 583 -15.23 -25.15 -1.52
C LEU A 583 -16.53 -25.92 -1.35
N THR A 584 -16.64 -27.14 -1.90
CA THR A 584 -17.82 -28.00 -1.72
C THR A 584 -18.03 -28.36 -0.25
N ILE A 585 -16.97 -28.64 0.50
CA ILE A 585 -17.03 -28.88 1.94
C ILE A 585 -17.50 -27.61 2.66
N LEU A 586 -16.92 -26.46 2.34
CA LEU A 586 -17.31 -25.18 2.94
C LEU A 586 -18.79 -24.82 2.68
N LYS A 587 -19.31 -25.10 1.49
CA LYS A 587 -20.72 -24.87 1.13
C LYS A 587 -21.72 -25.68 1.99
N ARG A 588 -21.31 -26.84 2.46
CA ARG A 588 -22.16 -27.78 3.24
C ARG A 588 -21.87 -27.76 4.72
N THR A 589 -20.85 -27.02 5.14
CA THR A 589 -20.36 -27.10 6.53
C THR A 589 -21.43 -26.75 7.55
N GLN A 590 -21.44 -27.50 8.65
CA GLN A 590 -22.15 -27.22 9.90
C GLN A 590 -21.20 -27.32 11.10
N HIS A 591 -19.91 -27.45 10.82
CA HIS A 591 -18.89 -27.62 11.83
C HIS A 591 -18.87 -26.41 12.78
N ARG A 592 -18.96 -26.66 14.09
CA ARG A 592 -19.00 -25.62 15.13
C ARG A 592 -20.07 -24.53 14.88
N GLY A 593 -21.18 -24.88 14.24
CA GLY A 593 -22.29 -23.96 13.98
C GLY A 593 -22.11 -23.06 12.75
N TRP A 594 -21.06 -23.24 11.97
CA TRP A 594 -20.84 -22.46 10.75
C TRP A 594 -21.83 -22.83 9.65
N LYS A 595 -22.34 -21.81 8.99
CA LYS A 595 -23.29 -21.93 7.86
C LYS A 595 -22.80 -21.09 6.70
N THR A 596 -23.01 -21.59 5.49
CA THR A 596 -22.65 -20.91 4.25
C THR A 596 -23.89 -20.57 3.44
N LYS A 597 -24.00 -19.32 3.00
CA LYS A 597 -25.01 -18.86 2.03
C LYS A 597 -24.38 -18.77 0.65
N ILE A 598 -24.98 -19.40 -0.34
CA ILE A 598 -24.60 -19.26 -1.74
C ILE A 598 -25.50 -18.21 -2.36
N LEU A 599 -24.89 -17.20 -3.01
CA LEU A 599 -25.57 -16.18 -3.79
C LEU A 599 -25.29 -16.40 -5.28
N ASP A 600 -26.35 -16.56 -6.05
CA ASP A 600 -26.28 -16.65 -7.50
C ASP A 600 -25.99 -15.28 -8.11
N ILE A 601 -24.84 -15.11 -8.77
CA ILE A 601 -24.46 -13.88 -9.46
C ILE A 601 -24.77 -13.94 -10.96
N THR A 602 -25.94 -14.40 -11.32
CA THR A 602 -26.47 -14.42 -12.70
C THR A 602 -27.83 -13.76 -12.75
N HIS A 603 -28.29 -13.43 -13.95
CA HIS A 603 -29.67 -12.96 -14.19
C HIS A 603 -30.31 -13.69 -15.37
N ASP A 604 -31.64 -13.64 -15.48
CA ASP A 604 -32.37 -14.24 -16.59
C ASP A 604 -32.03 -13.53 -17.91
N VAL A 605 -31.80 -14.31 -18.97
CA VAL A 605 -31.43 -13.81 -20.30
C VAL A 605 -32.50 -12.90 -20.89
N SER A 606 -33.78 -13.07 -20.50
CA SER A 606 -34.90 -12.26 -20.99
C SER A 606 -34.82 -10.78 -20.54
N LEU A 607 -34.04 -10.50 -19.47
CA LEU A 607 -33.82 -9.14 -18.98
C LEU A 607 -32.82 -8.36 -19.84
N GLY A 608 -32.08 -9.06 -20.72
CA GLY A 608 -31.04 -8.45 -21.53
C GLY A 608 -29.97 -7.71 -20.70
N PRO A 609 -29.29 -6.72 -21.28
CA PRO A 609 -28.22 -5.97 -20.59
C PRO A 609 -28.66 -5.28 -19.29
N LYS A 610 -29.93 -4.90 -19.17
CA LYS A 610 -30.49 -4.20 -17.99
C LYS A 610 -30.52 -5.09 -16.74
N GLY A 611 -30.52 -6.42 -16.92
CA GLY A 611 -30.50 -7.38 -15.81
C GLY A 611 -29.30 -7.26 -14.88
N LEU A 612 -28.19 -6.63 -15.33
CA LEU A 612 -26.99 -6.39 -14.51
C LEU A 612 -27.29 -5.59 -13.23
N LEU A 613 -27.98 -4.46 -13.36
CA LEU A 613 -28.25 -3.57 -12.22
C LEU A 613 -29.21 -4.21 -11.20
N ASP A 614 -30.23 -4.92 -11.71
CA ASP A 614 -31.20 -5.63 -10.85
C ASP A 614 -30.50 -6.77 -10.09
N ALA A 615 -29.62 -7.51 -10.78
CA ALA A 615 -28.86 -8.59 -10.15
C ALA A 615 -27.88 -8.06 -9.08
N LEU A 616 -27.18 -6.96 -9.32
CA LEU A 616 -26.33 -6.33 -8.31
C LEU A 616 -27.14 -5.89 -7.07
N SER A 617 -28.32 -5.32 -7.28
CA SER A 617 -29.19 -4.89 -6.17
C SER A 617 -29.67 -6.09 -5.35
N ARG A 618 -30.08 -7.16 -6.02
CA ARG A 618 -30.49 -8.43 -5.41
C ARG A 618 -29.35 -9.05 -4.59
N VAL A 619 -28.15 -9.16 -5.16
CA VAL A 619 -26.95 -9.72 -4.48
C VAL A 619 -26.63 -8.94 -3.20
N CYS A 620 -26.69 -7.61 -3.25
CA CYS A 620 -26.44 -6.77 -2.06
C CYS A 620 -27.49 -7.02 -0.97
N SER A 621 -28.77 -7.07 -1.33
CA SER A 621 -29.88 -7.31 -0.39
C SER A 621 -29.84 -8.73 0.22
N GLU A 622 -29.64 -9.76 -0.60
CA GLU A 622 -29.50 -11.14 -0.14
C GLU A 622 -28.26 -11.34 0.74
N GLY A 623 -27.15 -10.68 0.41
CA GLY A 623 -25.91 -10.75 1.19
C GLY A 623 -26.05 -10.09 2.56
N GLN A 624 -26.69 -8.92 2.64
CA GLN A 624 -27.01 -8.28 3.92
C GLN A 624 -27.94 -9.16 4.77
N SER A 625 -29.01 -9.67 4.18
CA SER A 625 -29.93 -10.57 4.87
C SER A 625 -29.22 -11.83 5.40
N ALA A 626 -28.30 -12.41 4.63
CA ALA A 626 -27.50 -13.55 5.09
C ALA A 626 -26.63 -13.20 6.31
N ALA A 627 -26.00 -12.02 6.31
CA ALA A 627 -25.21 -11.55 7.45
C ALA A 627 -26.07 -11.31 8.71
N GLU A 628 -27.28 -10.79 8.53
CA GLU A 628 -28.26 -10.59 9.61
C GLU A 628 -28.80 -11.93 10.17
N GLN A 629 -28.95 -12.94 9.31
CA GLN A 629 -29.38 -14.29 9.69
C GLN A 629 -28.24 -15.13 10.33
N GLY A 630 -27.05 -14.56 10.47
CA GLY A 630 -25.92 -15.20 11.14
C GLY A 630 -25.23 -16.29 10.32
N TYR A 631 -25.17 -16.17 8.99
CA TYR A 631 -24.28 -16.97 8.17
C TYR A 631 -22.84 -16.50 8.34
N GLN A 632 -21.89 -17.43 8.45
CA GLN A 632 -20.46 -17.12 8.62
C GLN A 632 -19.74 -16.92 7.30
N LEU A 633 -20.20 -17.60 6.25
CA LEU A 633 -19.64 -17.51 4.91
C LEU A 633 -20.72 -17.16 3.88
N ILE A 634 -20.36 -16.31 2.94
CA ILE A 634 -21.14 -16.02 1.74
C ILE A 634 -20.29 -16.40 0.52
N VAL A 635 -20.83 -17.24 -0.34
CA VAL A 635 -20.20 -17.64 -1.60
C VAL A 635 -20.93 -16.95 -2.76
N LEU A 636 -20.24 -16.05 -3.45
CA LEU A 636 -20.70 -15.48 -4.72
C LEU A 636 -20.36 -16.48 -5.82
N SER A 637 -21.37 -17.01 -6.52
CA SER A 637 -21.19 -18.09 -7.48
C SER A 637 -21.86 -17.78 -8.83
N ASP A 638 -21.09 -17.92 -9.90
CA ASP A 638 -21.57 -17.81 -11.28
C ASP A 638 -21.89 -19.19 -11.92
N ARG A 639 -21.88 -20.26 -11.14
CA ARG A 639 -22.11 -21.63 -11.63
C ARG A 639 -23.48 -21.84 -12.31
N MET A 640 -24.45 -20.99 -12.04
CA MET A 640 -25.77 -21.07 -12.69
C MET A 640 -25.78 -20.47 -14.11
N ALA A 641 -24.65 -19.88 -14.54
CA ALA A 641 -24.50 -19.31 -15.88
C ALA A 641 -24.65 -20.39 -16.97
N GLY A 642 -25.38 -20.06 -18.02
CA GLY A 642 -25.68 -20.98 -19.09
C GLY A 642 -26.69 -20.40 -20.09
N PRO A 643 -27.34 -21.21 -20.95
CA PRO A 643 -28.17 -20.72 -22.04
C PRO A 643 -29.30 -19.75 -21.61
N LYS A 644 -29.85 -19.94 -20.42
CA LYS A 644 -30.97 -19.13 -19.88
C LYS A 644 -30.51 -18.05 -18.88
N ARG A 645 -29.24 -18.07 -18.45
CA ARG A 645 -28.75 -17.20 -17.39
C ARG A 645 -27.41 -16.56 -17.77
N VAL A 646 -27.42 -15.25 -17.78
CA VAL A 646 -26.25 -14.40 -18.08
C VAL A 646 -25.47 -14.15 -16.79
N PRO A 647 -24.17 -14.41 -16.71
CA PRO A 647 -23.37 -14.08 -15.55
C PRO A 647 -23.15 -12.56 -15.46
N ILE A 648 -23.20 -12.02 -14.24
CA ILE A 648 -22.59 -10.71 -13.96
C ILE A 648 -21.16 -10.92 -13.54
N SER A 649 -20.28 -9.97 -13.87
CA SER A 649 -18.87 -10.11 -13.47
C SER A 649 -18.74 -10.32 -11.97
N SER A 650 -17.97 -11.31 -11.58
CA SER A 650 -17.70 -11.62 -10.18
C SER A 650 -17.03 -10.45 -9.46
N LEU A 651 -16.24 -9.66 -10.16
CA LEU A 651 -15.62 -8.45 -9.61
C LEU A 651 -16.66 -7.37 -9.29
N LEU A 652 -17.62 -7.12 -10.17
CA LEU A 652 -18.71 -6.17 -9.93
C LEU A 652 -19.59 -6.60 -8.77
N ALA A 653 -19.96 -7.88 -8.72
CA ALA A 653 -20.79 -8.45 -7.66
C ALA A 653 -20.08 -8.38 -6.29
N LEU A 654 -18.81 -8.77 -6.25
CA LEU A 654 -17.99 -8.71 -5.05
C LEU A 654 -17.83 -7.27 -4.54
N GLY A 655 -17.41 -6.36 -5.42
CA GLY A 655 -17.18 -4.97 -5.05
C GLY A 655 -18.45 -4.30 -4.54
N ALA A 656 -19.56 -4.47 -5.22
CA ALA A 656 -20.86 -3.93 -4.80
C ALA A 656 -21.29 -4.48 -3.42
N LEU A 657 -21.21 -5.81 -3.22
CA LEU A 657 -21.58 -6.43 -1.95
C LEU A 657 -20.63 -6.02 -0.82
N HIS A 658 -19.32 -6.02 -1.08
CA HIS A 658 -18.30 -5.65 -0.09
C HIS A 658 -18.54 -4.23 0.44
N HIS A 659 -18.70 -3.24 -0.44
CA HIS A 659 -18.95 -1.86 -0.03
C HIS A 659 -20.32 -1.68 0.62
N HIS A 660 -21.36 -2.37 0.12
CA HIS A 660 -22.67 -2.35 0.76
C HIS A 660 -22.62 -2.87 2.20
N LEU A 661 -21.92 -3.98 2.44
CA LEU A 661 -21.77 -4.53 3.80
C LEU A 661 -20.91 -3.66 4.72
N ILE A 662 -19.95 -2.90 4.20
CA ILE A 662 -19.19 -1.90 4.97
C ILE A 662 -20.12 -0.76 5.41
N GLU A 663 -20.90 -0.19 4.48
CA GLU A 663 -21.83 0.90 4.78
C GLU A 663 -22.90 0.50 5.80
N THR A 664 -23.43 -0.71 5.68
CA THR A 664 -24.43 -1.26 6.60
C THR A 664 -23.83 -1.87 7.88
N ARG A 665 -22.50 -1.83 8.05
CA ARG A 665 -21.78 -2.39 9.23
C ARG A 665 -21.93 -3.90 9.39
N HIS A 666 -22.12 -4.65 8.30
CA HIS A 666 -22.27 -6.10 8.32
C HIS A 666 -21.04 -6.86 7.80
N ARG A 667 -20.06 -6.16 7.18
CA ARG A 667 -18.92 -6.83 6.52
C ARG A 667 -18.13 -7.75 7.47
N MET A 668 -17.99 -7.38 8.74
CA MET A 668 -17.23 -8.16 9.72
C MET A 668 -17.96 -9.37 10.27
N LYS A 669 -19.23 -9.52 9.93
CA LYS A 669 -20.03 -10.68 10.35
C LYS A 669 -19.86 -11.89 9.43
N VAL A 670 -19.25 -11.71 8.25
CA VAL A 670 -19.15 -12.74 7.21
C VAL A 670 -17.82 -12.78 6.51
N GLY A 671 -17.39 -13.96 6.05
CA GLY A 671 -16.36 -14.12 5.04
C GLY A 671 -16.95 -14.16 3.63
N LEU A 672 -16.30 -13.51 2.65
CA LEU A 672 -16.71 -13.47 1.25
C LEU A 672 -15.83 -14.39 0.41
N ILE A 673 -16.41 -15.43 -0.15
CA ILE A 673 -15.74 -16.37 -1.06
C ILE A 673 -16.29 -16.17 -2.47
N VAL A 674 -15.41 -16.16 -3.47
CA VAL A 674 -15.79 -16.03 -4.87
C VAL A 674 -15.58 -17.34 -5.59
N GLU A 675 -16.65 -17.98 -6.06
CA GLU A 675 -16.63 -19.12 -6.95
C GLU A 675 -16.93 -18.63 -8.36
N THR A 676 -15.91 -18.61 -9.22
CA THR A 676 -16.05 -17.96 -10.52
C THR A 676 -15.34 -18.70 -11.63
N ALA A 677 -15.96 -18.68 -12.80
CA ALA A 677 -15.34 -19.07 -14.06
C ALA A 677 -14.49 -17.95 -14.68
N GLU A 678 -14.69 -16.70 -14.25
CA GLU A 678 -14.11 -15.51 -14.90
C GLU A 678 -12.64 -15.31 -14.56
N ALA A 679 -12.26 -15.44 -13.25
CA ALA A 679 -10.90 -15.26 -12.79
C ALA A 679 -9.99 -16.43 -13.14
N ARG A 680 -8.81 -16.16 -13.72
CA ARG A 680 -7.89 -17.19 -14.24
C ARG A 680 -6.41 -16.86 -14.15
N GLU A 681 -6.06 -15.60 -13.95
CA GLU A 681 -4.67 -15.13 -13.90
C GLU A 681 -4.38 -14.31 -12.64
N VAL A 682 -3.12 -14.04 -12.37
CA VAL A 682 -2.66 -13.33 -11.17
C VAL A 682 -3.35 -11.98 -11.02
N HIS A 683 -3.45 -11.20 -12.10
CA HIS A 683 -4.11 -9.89 -12.07
C HIS A 683 -5.57 -9.99 -11.60
N HIS A 684 -6.35 -10.93 -12.15
CA HIS A 684 -7.75 -11.13 -11.76
C HIS A 684 -7.88 -11.47 -10.28
N ILE A 685 -7.02 -12.38 -9.79
CA ILE A 685 -7.01 -12.78 -8.38
C ILE A 685 -6.63 -11.61 -7.47
N CYS A 686 -5.58 -10.86 -7.84
CA CYS A 686 -5.16 -9.68 -7.07
C CYS A 686 -6.24 -8.60 -7.00
N VAL A 687 -6.97 -8.35 -8.10
CA VAL A 687 -8.08 -7.39 -8.11
C VAL A 687 -9.21 -7.86 -7.20
N LEU A 688 -9.63 -9.15 -7.26
CA LEU A 688 -10.64 -9.70 -6.37
C LEU A 688 -10.24 -9.56 -4.88
N LEU A 689 -9.00 -9.92 -4.55
CA LEU A 689 -8.49 -9.74 -3.17
C LEU A 689 -8.48 -8.28 -2.76
N GLY A 690 -8.01 -7.39 -3.63
CA GLY A 690 -7.98 -5.94 -3.40
C GLY A 690 -9.35 -5.31 -3.19
N TYR A 691 -10.41 -5.93 -3.69
CA TYR A 691 -11.81 -5.50 -3.50
C TYR A 691 -12.60 -6.38 -2.54
N GLY A 692 -11.91 -7.16 -1.68
CA GLY A 692 -12.50 -7.73 -0.47
C GLY A 692 -12.84 -9.21 -0.52
N ALA A 693 -12.39 -9.98 -1.53
CA ALA A 693 -12.47 -11.44 -1.49
C ALA A 693 -11.61 -12.00 -0.35
N ASP A 694 -12.15 -12.92 0.42
CA ASP A 694 -11.42 -13.65 1.44
C ASP A 694 -10.76 -14.91 0.86
N ALA A 695 -11.42 -15.56 -0.09
CA ALA A 695 -10.89 -16.70 -0.84
C ALA A 695 -11.57 -16.79 -2.21
N ILE A 696 -10.93 -17.50 -3.15
CA ILE A 696 -11.37 -17.60 -4.55
C ILE A 696 -11.23 -19.04 -5.01
N CYS A 697 -12.27 -19.55 -5.69
CA CYS A 697 -12.24 -20.83 -6.39
C CYS A 697 -12.46 -20.58 -7.89
N PRO A 698 -11.38 -20.54 -8.70
CA PRO A 698 -11.47 -20.40 -10.16
C PRO A 698 -11.82 -21.75 -10.80
N TYR A 699 -13.05 -22.20 -10.60
CA TYR A 699 -13.45 -23.59 -10.89
C TYR A 699 -13.29 -23.98 -12.36
N LEU A 700 -13.56 -23.06 -13.29
CA LEU A 700 -13.48 -23.38 -14.72
C LEU A 700 -12.04 -23.65 -15.18
N VAL A 701 -11.05 -23.03 -14.53
CA VAL A 701 -9.63 -23.33 -14.75
C VAL A 701 -9.32 -24.79 -14.42
N PHE A 702 -9.84 -25.31 -13.31
CA PHE A 702 -9.60 -26.68 -12.86
C PHE A 702 -10.37 -27.68 -13.73
N GLU A 703 -11.63 -27.38 -14.11
CA GLU A 703 -12.43 -28.20 -15.01
C GLU A 703 -11.76 -28.28 -16.38
N LEU A 704 -11.40 -27.15 -16.98
CA LEU A 704 -10.68 -27.08 -18.25
C LEU A 704 -9.34 -27.86 -18.22
N ALA A 705 -8.55 -27.72 -17.15
CA ALA A 705 -7.29 -28.45 -17.04
C ALA A 705 -7.48 -29.95 -16.95
N SER A 706 -8.53 -30.44 -16.30
CA SER A 706 -8.90 -31.84 -16.26
C SER A 706 -9.31 -32.35 -17.65
N ASP A 707 -10.08 -31.56 -18.40
CA ASP A 707 -10.50 -31.87 -19.75
C ASP A 707 -9.28 -31.94 -20.72
N LEU A 708 -8.40 -30.94 -20.68
CA LEU A 708 -7.17 -30.89 -21.46
C LEU A 708 -6.20 -32.07 -21.18
N ARG A 709 -6.22 -32.60 -19.95
CA ARG A 709 -5.52 -33.84 -19.61
C ARG A 709 -6.17 -35.04 -20.28
N GLN A 710 -7.50 -35.12 -20.27
CA GLN A 710 -8.20 -36.22 -20.95
C GLN A 710 -8.00 -36.20 -22.47
N GLU A 711 -7.87 -35.01 -23.05
CA GLU A 711 -7.57 -34.80 -24.48
C GLU A 711 -6.08 -35.02 -24.84
N GLY A 712 -5.22 -35.24 -23.84
CA GLY A 712 -3.78 -35.48 -24.07
C GLY A 712 -2.96 -34.19 -24.28
N VAL A 713 -3.50 -33.02 -24.07
CA VAL A 713 -2.77 -31.72 -24.11
C VAL A 713 -1.89 -31.56 -22.88
N LEU A 714 -2.38 -32.03 -21.74
CA LEU A 714 -1.63 -32.17 -20.50
C LEU A 714 -1.28 -33.66 -20.29
N ASP A 715 -0.20 -33.93 -19.56
CA ASP A 715 0.25 -35.27 -19.21
C ASP A 715 -0.84 -36.02 -18.45
N SER A 716 -1.16 -37.25 -18.88
CA SER A 716 -2.19 -38.10 -18.29
C SER A 716 -1.89 -38.52 -16.85
N GLU A 717 -0.63 -38.47 -16.40
CA GLU A 717 -0.24 -38.75 -15.02
C GLU A 717 -0.52 -37.63 -14.05
N LEU A 718 -0.85 -36.41 -14.51
CA LEU A 718 -1.18 -35.28 -13.68
C LEU A 718 -2.56 -35.47 -13.00
N SER A 719 -2.59 -35.81 -11.73
CA SER A 719 -3.85 -35.85 -10.97
C SER A 719 -4.43 -34.46 -10.79
N ASP A 720 -5.75 -34.36 -10.53
CA ASP A 720 -6.41 -33.11 -10.25
C ASP A 720 -5.75 -32.36 -9.07
N GLN A 721 -5.25 -33.07 -8.07
CA GLN A 721 -4.50 -32.51 -6.96
C GLN A 721 -3.16 -31.89 -7.39
N ILE A 722 -2.46 -32.52 -8.33
CA ILE A 722 -1.19 -31.99 -8.89
C ILE A 722 -1.48 -30.72 -9.71
N ILE A 723 -2.52 -30.73 -10.54
CA ILE A 723 -2.98 -29.60 -11.34
C ILE A 723 -3.32 -28.41 -10.40
N TYR A 724 -4.15 -28.68 -9.39
CA TYR A 724 -4.49 -27.68 -8.39
C TYR A 724 -3.24 -27.09 -7.73
N SER A 725 -2.35 -27.95 -7.23
CA SER A 725 -1.14 -27.50 -6.55
C SER A 725 -0.21 -26.69 -7.47
N ALA A 726 -0.10 -27.08 -8.74
CA ALA A 726 0.73 -26.36 -9.71
C ALA A 726 0.19 -24.96 -10.02
N TYR A 727 -1.11 -24.88 -10.32
CA TYR A 727 -1.77 -23.61 -10.58
C TYR A 727 -1.77 -22.70 -9.32
N SER A 728 -2.13 -23.24 -8.16
CA SER A 728 -2.12 -22.47 -6.91
C SER A 728 -0.74 -21.91 -6.60
N ASN A 729 0.32 -22.70 -6.75
CA ASN A 729 1.70 -22.23 -6.52
C ASN A 729 2.10 -21.09 -7.49
N ALA A 730 1.66 -21.16 -8.76
CA ALA A 730 1.89 -20.10 -9.73
C ALA A 730 1.19 -18.79 -9.30
N ILE A 731 -0.08 -18.88 -8.89
CA ILE A 731 -0.87 -17.75 -8.41
C ILE A 731 -0.29 -17.18 -7.11
N GLU A 732 0.05 -18.03 -6.13
CA GLU A 732 0.63 -17.61 -4.84
C GLU A 732 1.94 -16.83 -5.04
N THR A 733 2.82 -17.37 -5.91
CA THR A 733 4.06 -16.70 -6.28
C THR A 733 3.79 -15.35 -6.96
N GLY A 734 2.78 -15.28 -7.83
CA GLY A 734 2.36 -14.05 -8.49
C GLY A 734 1.79 -13.02 -7.52
N ILE A 735 0.92 -13.43 -6.59
CA ILE A 735 0.37 -12.55 -5.53
C ILE A 735 1.50 -11.98 -4.68
N ALA A 736 2.42 -12.84 -4.20
CA ALA A 736 3.56 -12.41 -3.40
C ALA A 736 4.40 -11.37 -4.15
N LYS A 737 4.64 -11.57 -5.45
CA LYS A 737 5.37 -10.63 -6.31
C LYS A 737 4.65 -9.27 -6.45
N VAL A 738 3.33 -9.27 -6.63
CA VAL A 738 2.52 -8.04 -6.68
C VAL A 738 2.56 -7.30 -5.35
N MET A 739 2.36 -8.00 -4.24
CA MET A 739 2.44 -7.44 -2.89
C MET A 739 3.83 -6.87 -2.59
N ALA A 740 4.90 -7.59 -2.97
CA ALA A 740 6.29 -7.15 -2.79
C ALA A 740 6.58 -5.84 -3.52
N LYS A 741 6.05 -5.64 -4.73
CA LYS A 741 6.18 -4.36 -5.48
C LYS A 741 5.54 -3.19 -4.77
N MET A 742 4.49 -3.43 -3.98
CA MET A 742 3.77 -2.42 -3.23
C MET A 742 4.30 -2.24 -1.79
N GLY A 743 5.31 -3.02 -1.39
CA GLY A 743 5.83 -2.99 -0.03
C GLY A 743 4.85 -3.53 1.02
N ILE A 744 3.91 -4.38 0.62
CA ILE A 744 2.91 -5.00 1.50
C ILE A 744 3.35 -6.42 1.81
N SER A 745 3.34 -6.80 3.09
CA SER A 745 3.94 -8.05 3.55
C SER A 745 2.92 -9.16 3.82
N THR A 746 1.66 -8.84 4.07
CA THR A 746 0.65 -9.84 4.39
C THR A 746 -0.55 -9.77 3.49
N LEU A 747 -1.09 -10.93 3.10
CA LEU A 747 -2.35 -10.99 2.35
C LEU A 747 -3.49 -10.34 3.11
N GLN A 748 -3.51 -10.50 4.43
CA GLN A 748 -4.54 -9.92 5.28
C GLN A 748 -4.62 -8.40 5.14
N SER A 749 -3.48 -7.72 5.02
CA SER A 749 -3.40 -6.27 4.79
C SER A 749 -3.69 -5.90 3.34
N TYR A 750 -3.35 -6.76 2.38
CA TYR A 750 -3.62 -6.54 0.97
C TYR A 750 -5.11 -6.58 0.64
N LYS A 751 -5.88 -7.42 1.35
CA LYS A 751 -7.32 -7.53 1.17
C LYS A 751 -8.01 -6.19 1.42
N SER A 752 -8.88 -5.79 0.50
CA SER A 752 -9.59 -4.51 0.53
C SER A 752 -8.71 -3.25 0.50
N ALA A 753 -7.42 -3.37 0.28
CA ALA A 753 -6.52 -2.21 0.20
C ALA A 753 -6.76 -1.35 -1.05
N GLN A 754 -7.41 -1.88 -2.08
CA GLN A 754 -7.82 -1.14 -3.28
C GLN A 754 -6.66 -0.39 -3.95
N ILE A 755 -5.47 -0.97 -3.97
CA ILE A 755 -4.26 -0.37 -4.55
C ILE A 755 -4.23 -0.50 -6.07
N PHE A 756 -5.30 -0.02 -6.68
CA PHE A 756 -5.52 0.02 -8.12
C PHE A 756 -6.04 1.39 -8.55
N GLU A 757 -5.77 1.76 -9.78
CA GLU A 757 -6.43 2.84 -10.48
C GLU A 757 -7.41 2.26 -11.50
N ALA A 758 -8.63 2.74 -11.53
CA ALA A 758 -9.58 2.44 -12.58
C ALA A 758 -9.39 3.40 -13.75
N VAL A 759 -9.21 2.87 -14.95
CA VAL A 759 -8.99 3.67 -16.17
C VAL A 759 -10.13 3.41 -17.16
N GLY A 760 -10.96 4.39 -17.37
CA GLY A 760 -12.08 4.32 -18.30
C GLY A 760 -13.38 3.76 -17.73
N LEU A 761 -13.52 3.69 -16.39
CA LEU A 761 -14.79 3.39 -15.72
C LEU A 761 -15.50 4.67 -15.28
N GLY A 762 -16.78 4.76 -15.55
CA GLY A 762 -17.63 5.87 -15.12
C GLY A 762 -17.81 5.95 -13.60
N GLU A 763 -18.00 7.15 -13.09
CA GLU A 763 -18.17 7.45 -11.66
C GLU A 763 -19.23 6.58 -10.98
N GLN A 764 -20.38 6.37 -11.63
CA GLN A 764 -21.45 5.54 -11.08
C GLN A 764 -21.02 4.09 -10.79
N VAL A 765 -20.14 3.53 -11.64
CA VAL A 765 -19.61 2.18 -11.44
C VAL A 765 -18.64 2.17 -10.27
N VAL A 766 -17.76 3.16 -10.22
CA VAL A 766 -16.76 3.30 -9.16
C VAL A 766 -17.43 3.53 -7.80
N ASP A 767 -18.40 4.43 -7.72
CA ASP A 767 -19.09 4.73 -6.46
C ASP A 767 -19.88 3.54 -5.90
N ARG A 768 -20.47 2.74 -6.78
CA ARG A 768 -21.25 1.59 -6.35
C ARG A 768 -20.41 0.36 -6.01
N CYS A 769 -19.43 0.04 -6.86
CA CYS A 769 -18.70 -1.22 -6.76
C CYS A 769 -17.28 -1.06 -6.20
N PHE A 770 -16.66 0.12 -6.35
CA PHE A 770 -15.24 0.33 -6.10
C PHE A 770 -14.98 1.64 -5.35
N ARG A 771 -15.87 1.99 -4.44
CA ARG A 771 -15.86 3.29 -3.74
C ARG A 771 -14.48 3.64 -3.20
N GLY A 772 -14.05 4.86 -3.53
CA GLY A 772 -12.79 5.41 -3.12
C GLY A 772 -11.59 5.00 -3.99
N THR A 773 -11.76 4.16 -5.02
CA THR A 773 -10.73 3.89 -6.01
C THR A 773 -10.47 5.13 -6.86
N HIS A 774 -9.20 5.43 -7.15
CA HIS A 774 -8.85 6.51 -8.04
C HIS A 774 -9.35 6.19 -9.47
N SER A 775 -10.12 7.12 -10.07
CA SER A 775 -10.57 7.06 -11.45
C SER A 775 -10.50 8.45 -12.05
N ARG A 776 -9.34 8.79 -12.60
CA ARG A 776 -9.08 10.09 -13.20
C ARG A 776 -9.65 10.19 -14.63
N ILE A 777 -9.84 9.06 -15.29
CA ILE A 777 -10.41 8.92 -16.61
C ILE A 777 -11.72 8.14 -16.48
N GLY A 778 -12.84 8.84 -16.62
CA GLY A 778 -14.17 8.23 -16.66
C GLY A 778 -14.41 7.53 -18.01
N GLY A 779 -15.61 7.01 -18.21
CA GLY A 779 -16.01 6.37 -19.46
C GLY A 779 -17.17 5.40 -19.32
N VAL A 780 -16.86 4.12 -19.33
CA VAL A 780 -17.82 3.01 -19.39
C VAL A 780 -18.76 3.01 -18.17
N ASN A 781 -20.04 2.97 -18.42
CA ASN A 781 -21.10 2.90 -17.42
C ASN A 781 -21.68 1.47 -17.30
N PHE A 782 -22.67 1.27 -16.42
CA PHE A 782 -23.33 -0.03 -16.23
C PHE A 782 -24.05 -0.53 -17.48
N GLU A 783 -24.54 0.37 -18.34
CA GLU A 783 -25.21 -0.04 -19.57
C GLU A 783 -24.22 -0.72 -20.53
N VAL A 784 -23.05 -0.12 -20.73
CA VAL A 784 -21.99 -0.72 -21.57
C VAL A 784 -21.49 -2.02 -20.98
N LEU A 785 -21.22 -2.08 -19.67
CA LEU A 785 -20.80 -3.33 -19.00
C LEU A 785 -21.85 -4.44 -19.13
N GLY A 786 -23.14 -4.07 -19.03
CA GLY A 786 -24.24 -5.00 -19.24
C GLY A 786 -24.32 -5.48 -20.69
N GLN A 787 -24.10 -4.58 -21.66
CA GLN A 787 -24.06 -4.93 -23.09
C GLN A 787 -22.89 -5.87 -23.39
N ASP A 788 -21.69 -5.62 -22.87
CA ASP A 788 -20.51 -6.48 -23.07
C ASP A 788 -20.71 -7.88 -22.50
N GLY A 789 -21.26 -7.98 -21.28
CA GLY A 789 -21.57 -9.27 -20.66
C GLY A 789 -22.64 -10.04 -21.43
N PHE A 790 -23.70 -9.36 -21.85
CA PHE A 790 -24.76 -9.95 -22.66
C PHE A 790 -24.26 -10.37 -24.05
N PHE A 791 -23.41 -9.59 -24.68
CA PHE A 791 -22.80 -9.89 -25.98
C PHE A 791 -21.95 -11.17 -25.91
N ARG A 792 -21.08 -11.32 -24.89
CA ARG A 792 -20.33 -12.58 -24.68
C ARG A 792 -21.24 -13.77 -24.49
N HIS A 793 -22.34 -13.62 -23.76
CA HIS A 793 -23.34 -14.66 -23.61
C HIS A 793 -24.00 -15.01 -24.96
N GLN A 794 -24.31 -14.03 -25.82
CA GLN A 794 -24.89 -14.26 -27.16
C GLN A 794 -23.89 -14.96 -28.12
N ILE A 795 -22.59 -14.67 -28.00
CA ILE A 795 -21.57 -15.42 -28.75
C ILE A 795 -21.59 -16.91 -28.35
N ALA A 796 -21.75 -17.20 -27.08
CA ALA A 796 -21.74 -18.57 -26.57
C ALA A 796 -23.05 -19.33 -26.86
N PHE A 797 -24.22 -18.69 -26.69
CA PHE A 797 -25.52 -19.36 -26.66
C PHE A 797 -26.58 -18.69 -27.54
N GLY A 798 -26.26 -17.64 -28.31
CA GLY A 798 -27.23 -16.95 -29.16
C GLY A 798 -27.71 -17.82 -30.35
N ILE A 799 -28.84 -17.43 -30.96
CA ILE A 799 -29.45 -18.15 -32.08
C ILE A 799 -28.50 -18.27 -33.29
N ASN A 800 -27.64 -17.27 -33.49
CA ASN A 800 -26.63 -17.21 -34.52
C ASN A 800 -25.21 -17.53 -33.99
N SER A 801 -25.11 -18.19 -32.82
CA SER A 801 -23.82 -18.64 -32.29
C SER A 801 -23.13 -19.50 -33.33
N PRO A 802 -21.90 -19.19 -33.73
CA PRO A 802 -21.16 -20.04 -34.65
C PRO A 802 -21.11 -21.47 -34.07
N ASP A 803 -21.40 -22.44 -34.89
CA ASP A 803 -21.29 -23.84 -34.51
C ASP A 803 -19.81 -24.27 -34.49
N THR A 804 -18.99 -23.42 -33.87
CA THR A 804 -17.55 -23.56 -33.90
C THR A 804 -17.02 -23.78 -32.50
N SER A 805 -16.36 -24.91 -32.33
CA SER A 805 -15.45 -25.26 -31.23
C SER A 805 -14.20 -24.34 -31.15
N ILE A 806 -14.15 -23.24 -31.94
CA ILE A 806 -12.99 -22.39 -32.07
C ILE A 806 -13.16 -21.16 -31.16
N LEU A 807 -12.33 -21.11 -30.13
CA LEU A 807 -12.24 -19.94 -29.27
C LEU A 807 -11.73 -18.73 -30.04
N LEU A 808 -12.20 -17.56 -29.68
CA LEU A 808 -11.68 -16.29 -30.18
C LEU A 808 -10.17 -16.21 -29.95
N ASN A 809 -9.49 -15.59 -30.91
CA ASN A 809 -8.07 -15.30 -30.81
C ASN A 809 -7.85 -13.85 -31.20
N PRO A 810 -8.13 -12.91 -30.29
CA PRO A 810 -8.03 -11.49 -30.59
C PRO A 810 -6.60 -11.01 -30.80
N GLY A 811 -5.60 -11.79 -30.43
CA GLY A 811 -4.22 -11.41 -30.58
C GLY A 811 -3.77 -10.39 -29.53
N ASN A 812 -4.13 -10.60 -28.26
CA ASN A 812 -3.72 -9.68 -27.19
C ASN A 812 -2.22 -9.73 -26.89
N PHE A 813 -1.58 -10.90 -27.10
CA PHE A 813 -0.15 -11.11 -26.87
C PHE A 813 0.67 -11.09 -28.17
N HIS A 814 0.07 -11.52 -29.28
CA HIS A 814 0.68 -11.53 -30.60
C HIS A 814 -0.26 -10.92 -31.61
N TRP A 815 0.22 -9.91 -32.34
CA TRP A 815 -0.56 -9.26 -33.39
C TRP A 815 -1.18 -10.25 -34.35
N ARG A 816 -2.44 -10.03 -34.75
CA ARG A 816 -3.17 -10.80 -35.76
C ARG A 816 -3.95 -9.91 -36.68
N ALA A 817 -4.02 -10.29 -37.95
CA ALA A 817 -4.87 -9.60 -38.91
C ALA A 817 -6.35 -9.67 -38.48
N GLY A 818 -7.02 -8.51 -38.39
CA GLY A 818 -8.41 -8.41 -37.90
C GLY A 818 -8.56 -8.55 -36.39
N GLY A 819 -7.46 -8.67 -35.65
CA GLY A 819 -7.44 -8.74 -34.20
C GLY A 819 -7.36 -7.38 -33.51
N GLU A 820 -6.88 -7.39 -32.28
CA GLU A 820 -6.69 -6.18 -31.47
C GLU A 820 -5.58 -5.31 -32.06
N ALA A 821 -5.66 -4.01 -31.84
CA ALA A 821 -4.61 -3.09 -32.25
C ALA A 821 -3.35 -3.25 -31.40
N HIS A 822 -2.19 -2.97 -31.99
CA HIS A 822 -0.91 -2.94 -31.27
C HIS A 822 -0.13 -1.70 -31.66
N ILE A 823 0.62 -1.10 -30.74
CA ILE A 823 1.49 0.04 -31.04
C ILE A 823 2.58 -0.39 -32.02
N ASN A 824 3.16 -1.60 -31.81
CA ASN A 824 4.20 -2.18 -32.64
C ASN A 824 3.62 -3.19 -33.63
N GLU A 825 2.82 -2.72 -34.58
CA GLU A 825 2.25 -3.60 -35.60
C GLU A 825 3.23 -3.87 -36.76
N PRO A 826 3.10 -5.01 -37.49
CA PRO A 826 4.01 -5.39 -38.55
C PRO A 826 4.19 -4.35 -39.63
N ALA A 827 3.13 -3.61 -39.99
CA ALA A 827 3.18 -2.57 -41.02
C ALA A 827 4.10 -1.40 -40.62
N SER A 828 4.04 -0.96 -39.38
CA SER A 828 4.93 0.06 -38.82
C SER A 828 6.38 -0.39 -38.82
N ILE A 829 6.64 -1.62 -38.33
CA ILE A 829 7.99 -2.19 -38.27
C ILE A 829 8.60 -2.33 -39.66
N ALA A 830 7.86 -2.92 -40.61
CA ALA A 830 8.33 -3.13 -41.98
C ALA A 830 8.61 -1.79 -42.66
N SER A 831 7.75 -0.79 -42.51
CA SER A 831 7.93 0.54 -43.10
C SER A 831 9.13 1.27 -42.49
N LEU A 832 9.39 1.12 -41.18
CA LEU A 832 10.57 1.69 -40.55
C LEU A 832 11.87 1.04 -41.05
N GLN A 833 11.89 -0.28 -41.19
CA GLN A 833 13.03 -1.03 -41.71
C GLN A 833 13.32 -0.63 -43.18
N GLU A 834 12.30 -0.57 -44.03
CA GLU A 834 12.43 -0.12 -45.41
C GLU A 834 12.95 1.34 -45.50
N ALA A 835 12.41 2.24 -44.68
CA ALA A 835 12.87 3.62 -44.63
C ALA A 835 14.35 3.72 -44.19
N ALA A 836 14.75 2.93 -43.19
CA ALA A 836 16.12 2.95 -42.63
C ALA A 836 17.13 2.34 -43.61
N ILE A 837 16.81 1.17 -44.21
CA ILE A 837 17.73 0.43 -45.08
C ILE A 837 17.90 1.15 -46.41
N ASN A 838 16.78 1.53 -47.05
CA ASN A 838 16.78 2.07 -48.42
C ASN A 838 16.69 3.61 -48.47
N LYS A 839 16.71 4.27 -47.30
CA LYS A 839 16.52 5.75 -47.20
C LYS A 839 15.27 6.22 -47.93
N ASN A 840 14.19 5.43 -47.81
CA ASN A 840 12.96 5.65 -48.56
C ASN A 840 12.03 6.59 -47.78
N GLN A 841 11.85 7.81 -48.25
CA GLN A 841 11.02 8.83 -47.60
C GLN A 841 9.54 8.40 -47.54
N SER A 842 9.02 7.81 -48.62
CA SER A 842 7.62 7.35 -48.64
C SER A 842 7.36 6.22 -47.62
N ALA A 843 8.36 5.35 -47.38
CA ALA A 843 8.28 4.35 -46.36
C ALA A 843 8.31 4.95 -44.92
N TYR A 844 9.10 6.01 -44.76
CA TYR A 844 9.10 6.77 -43.49
C TYR A 844 7.75 7.46 -43.22
N GLU A 845 7.14 8.03 -44.21
CA GLU A 845 5.80 8.65 -44.11
C GLU A 845 4.74 7.59 -43.71
N LYS A 846 4.79 6.41 -44.33
CA LYS A 846 3.92 5.28 -43.95
C LYS A 846 4.15 4.84 -42.49
N PHE A 847 5.42 4.74 -42.07
CA PHE A 847 5.77 4.45 -40.67
C PHE A 847 5.17 5.48 -39.73
N ARG A 848 5.39 6.78 -40.02
CA ARG A 848 4.84 7.89 -39.22
C ARG A 848 3.32 7.77 -39.09
N ASP A 849 2.62 7.64 -40.20
CA ASP A 849 1.17 7.65 -40.22
C ASP A 849 0.57 6.40 -39.55
N SER A 850 1.15 5.21 -39.78
CA SER A 850 0.70 3.98 -39.11
C SER A 850 0.97 4.01 -37.60
N THR A 851 2.13 4.53 -37.20
CA THR A 851 2.46 4.67 -35.78
C THR A 851 1.54 5.69 -35.10
N MET A 852 1.26 6.84 -35.69
CA MET A 852 0.31 7.82 -35.14
C MET A 852 -1.09 7.23 -35.00
N LYS A 853 -1.54 6.44 -35.97
CA LYS A 853 -2.82 5.71 -35.87
C LYS A 853 -2.82 4.69 -34.75
N SER A 854 -1.77 3.86 -34.65
CA SER A 854 -1.68 2.84 -33.59
C SER A 854 -1.63 3.46 -32.19
N VAL A 855 -0.88 4.56 -32.01
CA VAL A 855 -0.85 5.31 -30.76
C VAL A 855 -2.23 5.88 -30.42
N ARG A 856 -2.97 6.38 -31.41
CA ARG A 856 -4.35 6.87 -31.23
C ARG A 856 -5.29 5.73 -30.81
N ASP A 857 -5.19 4.58 -31.44
CA ASP A 857 -6.06 3.44 -31.20
C ASP A 857 -5.77 2.77 -29.84
N CYS A 858 -4.53 2.85 -29.32
CA CYS A 858 -4.09 2.10 -28.14
C CYS A 858 -3.93 2.91 -26.85
N THR A 859 -3.75 4.24 -26.93
CA THR A 859 -3.33 5.04 -25.78
C THR A 859 -4.19 6.28 -25.55
N LEU A 860 -4.28 6.71 -24.28
CA LEU A 860 -4.90 8.00 -23.94
C LEU A 860 -4.13 9.18 -24.54
N ARG A 861 -2.80 9.09 -24.58
CA ARG A 861 -1.95 10.11 -25.22
C ARG A 861 -2.33 10.36 -26.67
N GLY A 862 -2.67 9.30 -27.41
CA GLY A 862 -3.09 9.39 -28.79
C GLY A 862 -4.44 10.07 -29.01
N GLN A 863 -5.24 10.23 -27.96
CA GLN A 863 -6.51 10.96 -27.98
C GLN A 863 -6.34 12.48 -27.83
N LEU A 864 -5.14 12.95 -27.50
CA LEU A 864 -4.85 14.37 -27.30
C LEU A 864 -4.34 15.00 -28.59
N GLU A 865 -4.74 16.24 -28.83
CA GLU A 865 -4.28 17.08 -29.94
C GLU A 865 -3.67 18.37 -29.39
N PHE A 866 -2.65 18.89 -30.10
CA PHE A 866 -2.07 20.18 -29.76
C PHE A 866 -3.04 21.32 -30.12
N ILE A 867 -3.25 22.22 -29.19
CA ILE A 867 -3.92 23.48 -29.44
C ILE A 867 -2.95 24.35 -30.25
N LYS A 868 -3.31 24.69 -31.47
CA LYS A 868 -2.50 25.59 -32.33
C LYS A 868 -2.55 27.01 -31.79
N SER A 869 -1.38 27.63 -31.69
CA SER A 869 -1.28 29.04 -31.29
C SER A 869 -1.87 29.92 -32.39
N GLU A 870 -2.62 30.96 -32.03
CA GLU A 870 -3.10 31.99 -32.96
C GLU A 870 -1.93 32.81 -33.50
N ASN A 871 -0.85 32.97 -32.73
CA ASN A 871 0.37 33.66 -33.10
C ASN A 871 1.57 32.71 -32.97
N PRO A 872 1.83 31.86 -33.97
CA PRO A 872 2.95 30.93 -33.90
C PRO A 872 4.28 31.67 -33.94
N VAL A 873 5.25 31.19 -33.21
CA VAL A 873 6.64 31.70 -33.26
C VAL A 873 7.23 31.42 -34.64
N PRO A 874 7.91 32.38 -35.27
CA PRO A 874 8.62 32.16 -36.52
C PRO A 874 9.59 31.00 -36.44
N LEU A 875 9.74 30.22 -37.51
CA LEU A 875 10.58 29.00 -37.49
C LEU A 875 12.05 29.32 -37.21
N GLU A 876 12.51 30.51 -37.58
CA GLU A 876 13.86 30.99 -37.35
C GLU A 876 14.20 31.21 -35.85
N GLU A 877 13.16 31.42 -35.05
CA GLU A 877 13.30 31.59 -33.61
C GLU A 877 13.19 30.25 -32.87
N VAL A 878 12.81 29.18 -33.55
CA VAL A 878 12.71 27.82 -32.97
C VAL A 878 14.09 27.18 -33.02
N GLU A 879 14.48 26.53 -31.88
CA GLU A 879 15.74 25.81 -31.82
C GLU A 879 15.83 24.74 -32.93
N PRO A 880 16.92 24.70 -33.72
CA PRO A 880 17.09 23.71 -34.78
C PRO A 880 17.08 22.28 -34.25
N ALA A 881 16.49 21.35 -35.01
CA ALA A 881 16.46 19.94 -34.66
C ALA A 881 17.87 19.36 -34.44
N SER A 882 18.87 19.83 -35.17
CA SER A 882 20.28 19.46 -35.01
C SER A 882 20.87 19.82 -33.64
N GLU A 883 20.36 20.87 -32.99
CA GLU A 883 20.75 21.22 -31.62
C GLU A 883 19.94 20.44 -30.58
N ILE A 884 18.66 20.22 -30.84
CA ILE A 884 17.79 19.45 -29.95
C ILE A 884 18.30 18.02 -29.77
N VAL A 885 18.70 17.33 -30.86
CA VAL A 885 19.16 15.94 -30.81
C VAL A 885 20.44 15.73 -30.01
N LYS A 886 21.27 16.77 -29.83
CA LYS A 886 22.48 16.71 -29.00
C LYS A 886 22.20 16.45 -27.50
N ARG A 887 21.00 16.75 -27.04
CA ARG A 887 20.56 16.53 -25.66
C ARG A 887 20.02 15.12 -25.40
N PHE A 888 19.89 14.30 -26.43
CA PHE A 888 19.38 12.96 -26.31
C PHE A 888 20.49 11.95 -25.98
N ALA A 889 20.15 10.99 -25.14
CA ALA A 889 21.02 9.87 -24.81
C ALA A 889 20.25 8.55 -24.97
N THR A 890 20.96 7.48 -25.30
CA THR A 890 20.35 6.13 -25.28
C THR A 890 20.16 5.68 -23.84
N GLY A 891 19.18 4.77 -23.62
CA GLY A 891 19.10 4.01 -22.38
C GLY A 891 20.40 3.24 -22.12
N ALA A 892 20.70 2.98 -20.85
CA ALA A 892 21.88 2.25 -20.40
C ALA A 892 21.71 0.75 -20.64
N MET A 893 22.00 0.28 -21.83
CA MET A 893 21.92 -1.13 -22.23
C MET A 893 23.32 -1.75 -22.28
N SER A 894 23.60 -2.71 -21.39
CA SER A 894 24.93 -3.33 -21.31
C SER A 894 25.16 -4.37 -22.41
N PHE A 895 26.41 -4.51 -22.84
CA PHE A 895 26.84 -5.63 -23.67
C PHE A 895 26.63 -6.94 -22.91
N GLY A 896 25.81 -7.81 -23.50
CA GLY A 896 25.29 -9.03 -22.87
C GLY A 896 23.77 -9.00 -22.67
N SER A 897 23.15 -7.83 -22.54
CA SER A 897 21.72 -7.65 -22.71
C SER A 897 21.32 -7.41 -24.16
N ILE A 898 22.20 -6.76 -24.93
CA ILE A 898 22.13 -6.61 -26.39
C ILE A 898 23.40 -7.12 -27.03
N SER A 899 23.38 -7.35 -28.35
CA SER A 899 24.56 -7.81 -29.09
C SER A 899 25.61 -6.71 -29.27
N MET A 900 26.85 -7.09 -29.62
CA MET A 900 27.93 -6.15 -29.90
C MET A 900 27.60 -5.25 -31.10
N GLU A 901 26.93 -5.80 -32.10
CA GLU A 901 26.53 -5.08 -33.30
C GLU A 901 25.51 -3.98 -32.96
N ALA A 902 24.47 -4.32 -32.20
CA ALA A 902 23.45 -3.36 -31.75
C ALA A 902 24.07 -2.27 -30.87
N HIS A 903 24.92 -2.69 -29.91
CA HIS A 903 25.61 -1.77 -29.00
C HIS A 903 26.53 -0.78 -29.75
N SER A 904 27.26 -1.28 -30.76
CA SER A 904 28.13 -0.44 -31.59
C SER A 904 27.32 0.45 -32.53
N SER A 905 26.24 -0.05 -33.13
CA SER A 905 25.38 0.73 -34.03
C SER A 905 24.72 1.91 -33.33
N LEU A 906 24.28 1.71 -32.08
CA LEU A 906 23.74 2.80 -31.26
C LEU A 906 24.79 3.88 -30.99
N ALA A 907 26.02 3.48 -30.67
CA ALA A 907 27.11 4.44 -30.44
C ALA A 907 27.44 5.23 -31.70
N ILE A 908 27.55 4.57 -32.88
CA ILE A 908 27.79 5.25 -34.15
C ILE A 908 26.67 6.22 -34.48
N ALA A 909 25.41 5.81 -34.31
CA ALA A 909 24.26 6.65 -34.59
C ALA A 909 24.25 7.91 -33.74
N MET A 910 24.43 7.75 -32.43
CA MET A 910 24.44 8.89 -31.49
C MET A 910 25.63 9.82 -31.73
N ASN A 911 26.83 9.29 -31.98
CA ASN A 911 28.00 10.10 -32.29
C ASN A 911 27.77 10.93 -33.59
N ARG A 912 27.13 10.36 -34.60
CA ARG A 912 26.83 11.08 -35.88
C ARG A 912 25.87 12.24 -35.70
N ILE A 913 24.89 12.12 -34.81
CA ILE A 913 23.91 13.22 -34.57
C ILE A 913 24.35 14.15 -33.43
N GLY A 914 25.50 13.90 -32.80
CA GLY A 914 26.00 14.67 -31.66
C GLY A 914 25.30 14.36 -30.31
N GLY A 915 24.47 13.33 -30.27
CA GLY A 915 23.89 12.80 -29.03
C GLY A 915 24.85 11.87 -28.28
N LYS A 916 24.39 11.22 -27.23
CA LYS A 916 25.25 10.39 -26.39
C LYS A 916 24.72 8.96 -26.27
N SER A 917 25.55 7.96 -26.47
CA SER A 917 25.24 6.57 -26.15
C SER A 917 25.83 6.17 -24.81
N ASN A 918 25.18 5.22 -24.14
CA ASN A 918 25.55 4.73 -22.81
C ASN A 918 26.01 3.27 -22.87
N THR A 919 27.11 2.95 -22.22
CA THR A 919 27.66 1.58 -22.16
C THR A 919 26.79 0.61 -21.39
N GLY A 920 25.94 1.10 -20.46
CA GLY A 920 25.43 0.27 -19.39
C GLY A 920 26.54 -0.24 -18.45
N GLU A 921 26.21 -1.12 -17.53
CA GLU A 921 27.10 -1.61 -16.47
C GLU A 921 28.06 -2.73 -16.91
N GLY A 922 28.07 -3.06 -18.19
CA GLY A 922 28.84 -4.20 -18.71
C GLY A 922 30.26 -3.88 -19.20
N GLY A 923 30.72 -2.64 -19.10
CA GLY A 923 31.98 -2.21 -19.67
C GLY A 923 31.92 -1.98 -21.19
N GLU A 924 33.03 -1.67 -21.78
CA GLU A 924 33.20 -1.48 -23.24
C GLU A 924 34.55 -2.00 -23.68
N ASN A 925 34.60 -2.73 -24.78
CA ASN A 925 35.87 -3.24 -25.32
C ASN A 925 36.75 -2.07 -25.77
N ALA A 926 38.06 -2.12 -25.45
CA ALA A 926 39.03 -1.09 -25.78
C ALA A 926 39.07 -0.80 -27.29
N ASP A 927 38.87 -1.81 -28.13
CA ASP A 927 38.84 -1.66 -29.58
C ASP A 927 37.73 -0.69 -30.07
N ARG A 928 36.77 -0.39 -29.26
CA ARG A 928 35.62 0.51 -29.59
C ARG A 928 35.94 2.00 -29.35
N TYR A 929 36.93 2.31 -28.49
CA TYR A 929 37.26 3.68 -28.18
C TYR A 929 38.74 4.05 -28.44
N MET A 930 39.56 3.07 -28.81
CA MET A 930 40.94 3.31 -29.20
C MET A 930 41.02 3.41 -30.74
N ASN A 931 41.61 4.51 -31.26
CA ASN A 931 41.91 4.72 -32.67
C ASN A 931 40.72 4.52 -33.63
N GLN A 932 39.55 5.03 -33.27
CA GLN A 932 38.29 4.92 -34.09
C GLN A 932 38.30 5.98 -35.19
N PRO A 933 37.82 5.62 -36.42
CA PRO A 933 37.61 6.64 -37.48
C PRO A 933 36.42 7.54 -37.04
N GLU A 934 36.51 8.81 -37.42
CA GLU A 934 35.56 9.84 -37.02
C GLU A 934 34.13 9.53 -37.51
N ASP A 935 33.97 9.06 -38.74
CA ASP A 935 32.69 8.73 -39.36
C ASP A 935 32.07 7.42 -38.92
N ALA A 936 32.81 6.55 -38.23
CA ALA A 936 32.38 5.26 -37.71
C ALA A 936 32.78 5.03 -36.23
N ASN A 937 32.83 6.11 -35.47
CA ASN A 937 33.20 6.08 -34.07
C ASN A 937 32.20 5.22 -33.25
N LYS A 938 32.70 4.12 -32.71
CA LYS A 938 31.92 3.14 -31.92
C LYS A 938 31.96 3.42 -30.43
N ARG A 939 32.67 4.46 -29.99
CA ARG A 939 32.83 4.80 -28.58
C ARG A 939 31.49 5.30 -28.02
N SER A 940 31.07 4.75 -26.90
CA SER A 940 29.94 5.31 -26.12
C SER A 940 30.44 6.50 -25.30
N ALA A 941 29.77 7.64 -25.44
CA ALA A 941 30.09 8.88 -24.74
C ALA A 941 29.89 8.77 -23.23
N ILE A 942 28.81 8.12 -22.79
CA ILE A 942 28.51 7.89 -21.39
C ILE A 942 29.01 6.51 -20.99
N LYS A 943 29.84 6.46 -19.95
CA LYS A 943 30.35 5.22 -19.37
C LYS A 943 29.78 5.03 -17.99
N GLN A 944 29.04 3.93 -17.84
CA GLN A 944 28.39 3.61 -16.58
C GLN A 944 29.31 2.78 -15.66
N VAL A 945 29.29 3.12 -14.37
CA VAL A 945 30.02 2.39 -13.32
C VAL A 945 29.03 1.95 -12.27
N ALA A 946 28.84 0.61 -12.13
CA ALA A 946 27.96 0.03 -11.11
C ALA A 946 28.75 -0.55 -9.94
N SER A 947 29.56 -1.58 -10.19
CA SER A 947 30.29 -2.30 -9.12
C SER A 947 31.81 -2.20 -9.23
N GLY A 948 32.34 -1.49 -10.19
CA GLY A 948 33.77 -1.34 -10.44
C GLY A 948 34.49 -2.58 -10.98
N ARG A 949 33.83 -3.75 -10.98
CA ARG A 949 34.42 -5.03 -11.42
C ARG A 949 33.91 -5.57 -12.75
N PHE A 950 32.93 -4.91 -13.35
CA PHE A 950 32.37 -5.33 -14.63
C PHE A 950 32.92 -4.48 -15.77
N GLY A 951 34.18 -4.71 -16.16
CA GLY A 951 34.83 -4.06 -17.29
C GLY A 951 35.26 -2.61 -17.02
N VAL A 952 35.33 -2.16 -15.78
CA VAL A 952 35.79 -0.82 -15.40
C VAL A 952 37.31 -0.83 -15.26
N THR A 953 37.97 -0.05 -16.12
CA THR A 953 39.43 0.14 -16.11
C THR A 953 39.75 1.62 -16.18
N ALA A 954 40.99 2.02 -15.83
CA ALA A 954 41.45 3.41 -15.97
C ALA A 954 41.29 3.91 -17.42
N SER A 955 41.61 3.07 -18.41
CA SER A 955 41.39 3.39 -19.81
C SER A 955 39.94 3.61 -20.19
N TYR A 956 39.04 2.74 -19.69
CA TYR A 956 37.60 2.88 -19.88
C TYR A 956 37.09 4.23 -19.33
N LEU A 957 37.47 4.58 -18.10
CA LEU A 957 37.07 5.83 -17.46
C LEU A 957 37.63 7.07 -18.19
N ALA A 958 38.89 7.01 -18.60
CA ALA A 958 39.54 8.13 -19.27
C ALA A 958 38.96 8.46 -20.66
N HIS A 959 38.29 7.53 -21.31
CA HIS A 959 37.67 7.74 -22.61
C HIS A 959 36.17 8.04 -22.51
N ALA A 960 35.66 8.40 -21.34
CA ALA A 960 34.28 8.87 -21.16
C ALA A 960 34.16 10.38 -21.40
N ASP A 961 33.08 10.83 -22.02
CA ASP A 961 32.70 12.25 -21.99
C ASP A 961 31.90 12.51 -20.69
N ASP A 962 31.05 11.56 -20.30
CA ASP A 962 30.33 11.54 -19.02
C ASP A 962 30.53 10.22 -18.28
N LEU A 963 30.74 10.29 -16.98
CA LEU A 963 30.70 9.14 -16.08
C LEU A 963 29.35 9.09 -15.39
N GLN A 964 28.66 7.97 -15.54
CA GLN A 964 27.38 7.73 -14.87
C GLN A 964 27.55 6.71 -13.77
N ILE A 965 27.40 7.12 -12.52
CA ILE A 965 27.40 6.23 -11.36
C ILE A 965 26.01 5.61 -11.26
N LYS A 966 25.95 4.29 -11.37
CA LYS A 966 24.72 3.54 -11.12
C LYS A 966 24.66 3.17 -9.66
N MET A 967 23.67 3.71 -8.96
CA MET A 967 23.41 3.34 -7.57
C MET A 967 23.13 1.86 -7.44
N ALA A 968 23.56 1.27 -6.33
CA ALA A 968 23.28 -0.12 -6.02
C ALA A 968 21.78 -0.41 -6.12
N GLN A 969 21.43 -1.51 -6.80
CA GLN A 969 20.03 -1.91 -6.94
C GLN A 969 19.58 -2.58 -5.64
N GLY A 970 18.66 -1.94 -4.95
CA GLY A 970 17.97 -2.49 -3.79
C GLY A 970 16.97 -3.57 -4.15
N ALA A 971 15.84 -3.59 -3.50
CA ALA A 971 14.75 -4.51 -3.77
C ALA A 971 14.28 -4.36 -5.23
N LYS A 972 14.81 -5.19 -6.11
CA LYS A 972 14.37 -5.25 -7.50
C LYS A 972 13.39 -6.38 -7.66
N PRO A 973 12.12 -6.10 -8.01
CA PRO A 973 11.17 -7.17 -8.31
C PRO A 973 11.67 -7.98 -9.50
N GLY A 974 11.95 -9.24 -9.27
CA GLY A 974 12.58 -10.12 -10.25
C GLY A 974 14.12 -10.17 -10.14
N GLU A 975 14.74 -10.98 -10.95
CA GLU A 975 16.17 -11.26 -10.94
C GLU A 975 16.95 -10.16 -11.66
N GLY A 976 17.06 -8.99 -11.04
CA GLY A 976 17.84 -7.90 -11.61
C GLY A 976 19.32 -8.01 -11.30
N GLY A 977 20.16 -7.69 -12.30
CA GLY A 977 21.61 -7.69 -12.15
C GLY A 977 22.26 -9.04 -12.33
N GLU A 978 21.54 -10.07 -12.78
CA GLU A 978 22.09 -11.37 -13.15
C GLU A 978 22.23 -11.49 -14.65
N LEU A 979 23.38 -11.94 -15.13
CA LEU A 979 23.58 -12.49 -16.47
C LEU A 979 23.84 -13.99 -16.32
N PRO A 980 22.91 -14.87 -16.74
CA PRO A 980 23.09 -16.31 -16.59
C PRO A 980 24.32 -16.83 -17.30
N GLY A 981 24.99 -17.82 -16.74
CA GLY A 981 26.25 -18.34 -17.26
C GLY A 981 26.20 -18.74 -18.74
N TYR A 982 25.09 -19.34 -19.20
CA TYR A 982 24.95 -19.74 -20.61
C TYR A 982 24.95 -18.54 -21.60
N LYS A 983 24.66 -17.32 -21.12
CA LYS A 983 24.74 -16.08 -21.91
C LYS A 983 26.12 -15.44 -21.88
N VAL A 984 26.99 -15.83 -20.95
CA VAL A 984 28.34 -15.27 -20.80
C VAL A 984 29.27 -15.91 -21.82
N THR A 985 29.29 -15.35 -23.02
CA THR A 985 30.24 -15.77 -24.09
C THR A 985 31.66 -15.34 -23.77
N ALA A 986 32.64 -15.83 -24.53
CA ALA A 986 34.04 -15.45 -24.38
C ALA A 986 34.26 -13.93 -24.54
N ASP A 987 33.53 -13.26 -25.47
CA ASP A 987 33.61 -11.83 -25.72
C ASP A 987 33.03 -11.02 -24.58
N ILE A 988 31.90 -11.44 -24.03
CA ILE A 988 31.29 -10.82 -22.85
C ILE A 988 32.19 -10.98 -21.64
N ALA A 989 32.75 -12.18 -21.43
CA ALA A 989 33.67 -12.46 -20.34
C ALA A 989 34.93 -11.58 -20.43
N LYS A 990 35.50 -11.45 -21.63
CA LYS A 990 36.64 -10.58 -21.89
C LYS A 990 36.32 -9.11 -21.57
N THR A 991 35.19 -8.60 -22.06
CA THR A 991 34.76 -7.20 -21.85
C THR A 991 34.44 -6.90 -20.38
N ARG A 992 33.87 -7.86 -19.68
CA ARG A 992 33.47 -7.71 -18.26
C ARG A 992 34.55 -8.16 -17.27
N HIS A 993 35.71 -8.59 -17.76
CA HIS A 993 36.79 -9.15 -16.93
C HIS A 993 36.32 -10.31 -16.04
N SER A 994 35.62 -11.26 -16.65
CA SER A 994 35.01 -12.42 -15.99
C SER A 994 35.33 -13.73 -16.72
N VAL A 995 34.72 -14.82 -16.31
CA VAL A 995 34.95 -16.16 -16.88
C VAL A 995 33.74 -16.57 -17.73
N ALA A 996 34.00 -17.04 -18.97
CA ALA A 996 32.95 -17.52 -19.84
C ALA A 996 32.20 -18.73 -19.24
N GLY A 997 30.91 -18.79 -19.42
CA GLY A 997 30.06 -19.84 -18.88
C GLY A 997 29.69 -19.70 -17.41
N VAL A 998 30.25 -18.71 -16.69
CA VAL A 998 29.96 -18.44 -15.28
C VAL A 998 28.97 -17.26 -15.17
N GLY A 999 27.90 -17.44 -14.42
CA GLY A 999 26.90 -16.40 -14.20
C GLY A 999 27.50 -15.19 -13.49
N LEU A 1000 27.06 -13.99 -13.89
CA LEU A 1000 27.50 -12.71 -13.33
C LEU A 1000 26.35 -12.11 -12.52
N ILE A 1001 26.57 -11.89 -11.24
CA ILE A 1001 25.59 -11.31 -10.33
C ILE A 1001 26.14 -10.00 -9.76
N SER A 1002 25.37 -8.93 -9.87
CA SER A 1002 25.68 -7.68 -9.15
C SER A 1002 25.48 -7.91 -7.65
N PRO A 1003 26.45 -7.55 -6.79
CA PRO A 1003 26.27 -7.71 -5.36
C PRO A 1003 25.12 -6.83 -4.88
N PRO A 1004 24.35 -7.29 -3.86
CA PRO A 1004 23.38 -6.44 -3.22
C PRO A 1004 24.08 -5.23 -2.58
N PRO A 1005 23.39 -4.11 -2.41
CA PRO A 1005 23.92 -2.97 -1.65
C PRO A 1005 24.20 -3.39 -0.21
N HIS A 1006 25.31 -2.94 0.32
CA HIS A 1006 25.70 -3.20 1.70
C HIS A 1006 25.07 -2.20 2.67
#